data_169c2f87da9a0a76f007c7bbb661c5b9
#
_entry.id   169c2f87da9a0a76f007c7bbb661c5b9
#
_cell.length_a   1.000
_cell.length_b   1.000
_cell.length_c   1.000
_cell.angle_alpha   90.00
_cell.angle_beta   90.00
_cell.angle_gamma   90.00
#
_symmetry.space_group_name_H-M   'P 1'
#
loop_
_entity.id
_entity.type
_entity.pdbx_description
1 polymer ?
#
loop_
_entity_poly.entity_id
_entity_poly.type
_entity_poly.pdbx_seq_one_letter_code
_entity_poly.pdbx_strand_id
1 'polypeptide(L)'
;MKKKTIRLTRLPLLGSVMLLGACHKEGISDSNVKPSTNTSASADDSDLIVTYDGKEVENGANLEITVGSTTGQIVVDGATATFSSSNDSVLAVDQHSGLLNPKKAGTAVITVDGGASGKLSLNFTVKGVSLATGVQSYATASFGERAKILGSLEKYAVDNYLTGITRFSNGSYVCYNSRYVPTPKEYISGYGWGTRREGKLTAPIENLTSGGDPWHYQIATSSLPQHANARNGSGSDISDFDAYISSAYYGTRLNSQADGYEWVPVLAQANCPHPIAIGDNEQPNNATLNRRWRIYVRTGKDAPKYASGSKKADYSKFNGTEVKLEDYLTRLKFRLTRYNGRYRGAEITTGVSGITGAANYYNHTSQKPSDGAIWNDELWDKYRTNTKNLFVGTDKNGEYIEFNLLYPCTQFYARYYLSSNLYAPLPKKFLELVKTDYGQNLKSDKNTNATDTTLSVGPYYIKDWKAGDHIYLEKNTGYHEKVDRYSDGTTRDIYQIKGFDWQLIGSQNSISQQRFLDGQTDSYSPDKDALKSGSFGSNGVANPNGSSGKRSWKSYKTKADSNFKINVNATTEEQWNKFFGTNGSVYKHDSTVTASQFTAFYLSNKHFLNFLSYGLDRQTICASRGRTPTQEYLSDNYLIDPENSVSYNSTEAHKAVLADRYNDTYGYNADAAENELALAMEEVIIPNKDKLKTKNNSGVAGTSANPYRITLDRKWMNSGDVKSYGDVFDSWTKIANDFLKSEYGGSYEFAVNQIDGTASYNDVYDARKRGEFQLGFGAISGNALDPLSFFEVLKSDNSSGFTLNWGPDTSEVSDSIVYDGKKWSYDGLWKAGTTVAALDNEGRLAQIKNVSNGGTTKDGRKYQSIDKTKRAVTYALSFKGFTDAGAVIKELFITVGSKTYSTASLSETGATDKAEVTAIFGEQGVHAITSANPNLNVTLTNVCNKDDDGNNTDQIVLTVSYSITVNGIAIDSEETIKLQSYISAVKK
;
A
#
# COMPACT_ATOMS: atom_id res chain seq x y z
N MET A 1 11.72 17.09 -32.39
CA MET A 1 11.31 16.00 -31.52
C MET A 1 11.26 16.52 -30.10
N LYS A 2 10.08 16.73 -29.60
CA LYS A 2 9.83 17.57 -28.43
C LYS A 2 9.39 16.74 -27.24
N LYS A 3 9.87 17.13 -26.08
CA LYS A 3 9.73 16.55 -24.77
C LYS A 3 8.29 16.27 -24.37
N LYS A 4 8.00 15.05 -23.93
CA LYS A 4 6.84 14.76 -23.10
C LYS A 4 7.21 15.07 -21.65
N THR A 5 6.88 16.25 -21.19
CA THR A 5 6.64 16.45 -19.78
C THR A 5 5.24 15.92 -19.54
N ILE A 6 5.13 14.81 -18.81
CA ILE A 6 3.83 14.35 -18.34
C ILE A 6 3.36 15.38 -17.34
N ARG A 7 2.45 16.17 -17.79
CA ARG A 7 1.68 17.03 -16.94
C ARG A 7 0.45 16.28 -16.50
N LEU A 8 0.49 15.89 -15.29
CA LEU A 8 -0.72 15.71 -14.52
C LEU A 8 -1.32 17.11 -14.35
N THR A 9 -2.19 17.49 -15.23
CA THR A 9 -3.13 18.58 -14.98
C THR A 9 -4.03 18.09 -13.87
N ARG A 10 -3.70 18.44 -12.64
CA ARG A 10 -4.43 17.94 -11.48
C ARG A 10 -5.53 18.87 -11.14
N LEU A 11 -6.71 18.39 -11.39
CA LEU A 11 -7.84 18.75 -10.56
C LEU A 11 -7.64 18.07 -9.20
N PRO A 12 -7.91 18.74 -8.10
CA PRO A 12 -7.76 18.18 -6.78
C PRO A 12 -8.66 16.96 -6.65
N LEU A 13 -8.07 15.83 -6.53
CA LEU A 13 -8.72 14.57 -6.23
C LEU A 13 -8.88 14.43 -4.73
N LEU A 14 -10.09 14.60 -4.29
CA LEU A 14 -10.51 13.99 -3.06
C LEU A 14 -10.68 12.49 -3.30
N GLY A 15 -9.85 11.71 -2.67
CA GLY A 15 -10.14 10.34 -2.35
C GLY A 15 -9.89 9.27 -3.39
N SER A 16 -8.82 9.37 -4.16
CA SER A 16 -8.30 8.16 -4.79
C SER A 16 -7.15 7.61 -3.97
N VAL A 17 -7.52 6.95 -2.90
CA VAL A 17 -6.60 6.15 -2.10
C VAL A 17 -6.14 4.99 -2.96
N MET A 18 -4.89 4.99 -3.40
CA MET A 18 -4.22 3.76 -3.76
C MET A 18 -3.86 3.03 -2.47
N LEU A 19 -4.83 2.43 -1.83
CA LEU A 19 -4.59 1.38 -0.86
C LEU A 19 -4.41 0.08 -1.62
N LEU A 20 -3.22 -0.40 -1.61
CA LEU A 20 -2.86 -1.71 -2.09
C LEU A 20 -3.18 -2.71 -1.00
N GLY A 21 -4.28 -3.40 -1.15
CA GLY A 21 -4.66 -4.46 -0.23
C GLY A 21 -3.76 -5.68 -0.40
N ALA A 22 -3.30 -6.20 0.71
CA ALA A 22 -2.57 -7.44 0.78
C ALA A 22 -3.45 -8.63 0.38
N CYS A 23 -3.05 -9.37 -0.62
CA CYS A 23 -3.60 -10.70 -0.88
C CYS A 23 -2.74 -11.74 -0.17
N HIS A 24 -3.31 -12.40 0.78
CA HIS A 24 -2.71 -13.62 1.33
C HIS A 24 -2.80 -14.72 0.26
N LYS A 25 -1.69 -15.25 -0.12
CA LYS A 25 -1.61 -16.46 -0.92
C LYS A 25 -0.98 -17.57 -0.08
N GLU A 26 -1.75 -18.57 0.20
CA GLU A 26 -1.18 -19.86 0.59
C GLU A 26 -0.36 -20.40 -0.59
N GLY A 27 0.94 -20.39 -0.45
CA GLY A 27 1.85 -21.06 -1.36
C GLY A 27 2.27 -22.37 -0.75
N ILE A 28 1.78 -23.45 -1.28
CA ILE A 28 2.40 -24.77 -1.10
C ILE A 28 3.69 -24.72 -1.91
N SER A 29 4.82 -24.75 -1.26
CA SER A 29 6.07 -25.02 -1.92
C SER A 29 6.66 -26.34 -1.39
N ASP A 30 6.50 -27.36 -2.16
CA ASP A 30 7.42 -28.49 -2.10
C ASP A 30 8.79 -28.04 -2.64
N SER A 31 9.73 -27.88 -1.78
CA SER A 31 11.13 -27.87 -2.15
C SER A 31 11.83 -29.04 -1.46
N ASN A 32 12.04 -30.08 -2.24
CA ASN A 32 12.96 -31.16 -1.91
C ASN A 32 14.39 -30.59 -1.75
N VAL A 33 14.81 -30.43 -0.54
CA VAL A 33 16.24 -30.45 -0.21
C VAL A 33 16.45 -31.67 0.70
N LYS A 34 17.09 -32.66 0.15
CA LYS A 34 17.60 -33.81 0.91
C LYS A 34 18.51 -33.32 2.03
N PRO A 35 18.29 -33.78 3.26
CA PRO A 35 19.34 -33.65 4.28
C PRO A 35 20.45 -34.61 3.94
N SER A 36 21.64 -34.09 3.77
CA SER A 36 22.82 -34.92 3.84
C SER A 36 22.94 -35.48 5.26
N THR A 37 22.88 -36.79 5.36
CA THR A 37 23.28 -37.51 6.56
C THR A 37 24.75 -37.23 6.77
N ASN A 38 25.07 -36.45 7.78
CA ASN A 38 26.40 -36.47 8.37
C ASN A 38 26.37 -37.30 9.65
N THR A 39 27.14 -38.32 9.55
CA THR A 39 27.64 -39.21 10.59
C THR A 39 28.04 -38.44 11.84
N SER A 40 27.64 -39.02 12.97
CA SER A 40 28.14 -38.74 14.30
C SER A 40 29.66 -38.53 14.33
N ALA A 41 30.05 -37.26 14.54
CA ALA A 41 31.34 -36.96 15.11
C ALA A 41 31.18 -36.92 16.63
N SER A 42 32.08 -37.61 17.29
CA SER A 42 32.26 -37.68 18.74
C SER A 42 32.18 -36.29 19.39
N ALA A 43 31.56 -36.22 20.54
CA ALA A 43 31.64 -35.08 21.44
C ALA A 43 33.12 -34.78 21.73
N ASP A 44 33.63 -33.72 21.14
CA ASP A 44 34.83 -33.11 21.63
C ASP A 44 34.44 -32.31 22.89
N ASP A 45 35.02 -32.68 24.00
CA ASP A 45 35.01 -31.88 25.23
C ASP A 45 35.64 -30.52 24.89
N SER A 46 34.83 -29.47 24.71
CA SER A 46 35.35 -28.11 24.62
C SER A 46 35.59 -27.61 26.06
N ASP A 47 36.82 -27.18 26.37
CA ASP A 47 37.13 -26.47 27.62
C ASP A 47 36.60 -25.02 27.67
N LEU A 48 35.71 -24.67 26.74
CA LEU A 48 35.11 -23.33 26.64
C LEU A 48 33.98 -23.17 27.65
N ILE A 49 34.13 -22.22 28.56
CA ILE A 49 33.06 -21.76 29.43
C ILE A 49 32.36 -20.60 28.70
N VAL A 50 31.14 -20.86 28.24
CA VAL A 50 30.33 -19.91 27.47
C VAL A 50 29.10 -19.50 28.28
N THR A 51 28.83 -18.23 28.36
CA THR A 51 27.65 -17.70 29.05
C THR A 51 26.78 -16.91 28.11
N TYR A 52 25.47 -17.03 28.28
CA TYR A 52 24.45 -16.20 27.62
C TYR A 52 23.45 -15.65 28.66
N ASP A 53 23.23 -14.34 28.68
CA ASP A 53 22.46 -13.65 29.73
C ASP A 53 22.97 -13.97 31.16
N GLY A 54 24.30 -14.10 31.31
CA GLY A 54 24.95 -14.36 32.58
C GLY A 54 24.77 -15.80 33.11
N LYS A 55 24.25 -16.69 32.27
CA LYS A 55 24.12 -18.14 32.59
C LYS A 55 25.01 -18.94 31.68
N GLU A 56 25.72 -19.92 32.28
CA GLU A 56 26.50 -20.88 31.54
C GLU A 56 25.62 -21.71 30.61
N VAL A 57 26.10 -21.94 29.39
CA VAL A 57 25.36 -22.66 28.34
C VAL A 57 26.23 -23.76 27.75
N GLU A 58 25.65 -24.94 27.58
CA GLU A 58 26.30 -26.13 27.05
C GLU A 58 26.23 -26.20 25.53
N ASN A 59 27.09 -27.01 24.93
CA ASN A 59 27.05 -27.28 23.49
C ASN A 59 25.69 -27.87 23.09
N GLY A 60 25.09 -27.29 22.05
CA GLY A 60 23.75 -27.67 21.58
C GLY A 60 22.60 -27.06 22.39
N ALA A 61 22.85 -26.12 23.31
CA ALA A 61 21.81 -25.46 24.09
C ALA A 61 20.77 -24.79 23.16
N ASN A 62 19.48 -24.94 23.52
CA ASN A 62 18.40 -24.29 22.83
C ASN A 62 18.02 -22.99 23.55
N LEU A 63 18.31 -21.88 22.93
CA LEU A 63 18.16 -20.53 23.47
C LEU A 63 17.08 -19.76 22.73
N GLU A 64 16.51 -18.79 23.38
CA GLU A 64 15.50 -17.92 22.78
C GLU A 64 15.95 -16.46 22.88
N ILE A 65 15.77 -15.74 21.79
CA ILE A 65 15.97 -14.29 21.74
C ILE A 65 14.83 -13.66 20.95
N THR A 66 14.44 -12.45 21.30
CA THR A 66 13.35 -11.76 20.62
C THR A 66 13.93 -10.76 19.62
N VAL A 67 13.32 -10.66 18.44
CA VAL A 67 13.64 -9.63 17.44
C VAL A 67 13.67 -8.26 18.11
N GLY A 68 14.74 -7.50 17.90
CA GLY A 68 14.92 -6.17 18.50
C GLY A 68 15.45 -6.19 19.94
N SER A 69 15.76 -7.35 20.51
CA SER A 69 16.48 -7.39 21.79
C SER A 69 17.85 -6.72 21.65
N THR A 70 18.19 -5.84 22.60
CA THR A 70 19.46 -5.11 22.62
C THR A 70 20.47 -5.69 23.61
N THR A 71 20.10 -6.76 24.32
CA THR A 71 20.87 -7.26 25.46
C THR A 71 21.50 -8.63 25.24
N GLY A 72 21.29 -9.28 24.11
CA GLY A 72 21.85 -10.60 23.88
C GLY A 72 23.35 -10.54 23.55
N GLN A 73 24.18 -11.05 24.44
CA GLN A 73 25.61 -11.19 24.20
C GLN A 73 26.08 -12.59 24.69
N ILE A 74 26.85 -13.24 23.83
CA ILE A 74 27.54 -14.47 24.19
C ILE A 74 28.91 -14.06 24.71
N VAL A 75 29.24 -14.47 25.91
CA VAL A 75 30.54 -14.18 26.54
C VAL A 75 31.28 -15.48 26.75
N VAL A 76 32.57 -15.49 26.40
CA VAL A 76 33.50 -16.62 26.64
C VAL A 76 34.47 -16.22 27.74
N ASP A 77 34.54 -17.02 28.78
CA ASP A 77 35.45 -16.78 29.90
C ASP A 77 36.79 -17.45 29.65
N GLY A 78 37.86 -16.73 29.90
CA GLY A 78 39.22 -17.25 29.90
C GLY A 78 39.84 -17.54 28.52
N ALA A 79 39.12 -17.34 27.39
CA ALA A 79 39.67 -17.57 26.06
C ALA A 79 39.23 -16.49 25.06
N THR A 80 40.04 -16.29 24.03
CA THR A 80 39.64 -15.44 22.87
C THR A 80 38.88 -16.32 21.90
N ALA A 81 37.62 -15.93 21.59
CA ALA A 81 36.79 -16.68 20.66
C ALA A 81 36.33 -15.82 19.48
N THR A 82 35.98 -16.45 18.38
CA THR A 82 35.28 -15.83 17.26
C THR A 82 33.86 -16.42 17.11
N PHE A 83 32.96 -15.64 16.64
CA PHE A 83 31.57 -16.00 16.57
C PHE A 83 31.08 -15.95 15.11
N SER A 84 30.24 -16.92 14.74
CA SER A 84 29.61 -16.95 13.43
C SER A 84 28.17 -17.45 13.51
N SER A 85 27.32 -16.99 12.63
CA SER A 85 25.95 -17.44 12.54
C SER A 85 25.72 -18.32 11.31
N SER A 86 24.91 -19.35 11.45
CA SER A 86 24.44 -20.14 10.32
C SER A 86 23.42 -19.40 9.45
N ASN A 87 22.84 -18.31 9.94
CA ASN A 87 21.84 -17.53 9.23
C ASN A 87 21.82 -16.09 9.73
N ASP A 88 22.68 -15.26 9.17
CA ASP A 88 22.79 -13.83 9.50
C ASP A 88 21.54 -13.01 9.17
N SER A 89 20.67 -13.50 8.29
CA SER A 89 19.39 -12.84 8.01
C SER A 89 18.37 -13.02 9.14
N VAL A 90 18.54 -14.02 9.99
CA VAL A 90 17.70 -14.28 11.15
C VAL A 90 18.35 -13.75 12.43
N LEU A 91 19.60 -14.11 12.66
CA LEU A 91 20.36 -13.73 13.85
C LEU A 91 21.81 -13.49 13.44
N ALA A 92 22.20 -12.25 13.31
CA ALA A 92 23.61 -11.92 13.13
C ALA A 92 24.34 -11.90 14.48
N VAL A 93 25.63 -12.16 14.45
CA VAL A 93 26.50 -12.05 15.62
C VAL A 93 27.75 -11.26 15.24
N ASP A 94 28.16 -10.34 16.10
CA ASP A 94 29.45 -9.68 15.92
C ASP A 94 30.58 -10.68 16.15
N GLN A 95 31.47 -10.80 15.16
CA GLN A 95 32.50 -11.82 15.09
C GLN A 95 33.47 -11.82 16.28
N HIS A 96 33.65 -10.66 16.93
CA HIS A 96 34.66 -10.52 18.01
C HIS A 96 34.06 -10.29 19.38
N SER A 97 32.92 -9.59 19.46
CA SER A 97 32.28 -9.28 20.73
C SER A 97 31.22 -10.29 21.18
N GLY A 98 30.75 -11.15 20.27
CA GLY A 98 29.63 -12.08 20.56
C GLY A 98 28.29 -11.38 20.76
N LEU A 99 28.16 -10.08 20.38
CA LEU A 99 26.93 -9.34 20.48
C LEU A 99 25.95 -9.85 19.41
N LEU A 100 24.76 -10.22 19.85
CA LEU A 100 23.71 -10.75 18.99
C LEU A 100 22.83 -9.63 18.44
N ASN A 101 22.51 -9.73 17.15
CA ASN A 101 21.55 -8.85 16.47
C ASN A 101 20.42 -9.69 15.86
N PRO A 102 19.30 -9.90 16.58
CA PRO A 102 18.16 -10.66 16.10
C PRO A 102 17.33 -9.83 15.15
N LYS A 103 17.40 -10.15 13.85
CA LYS A 103 16.80 -9.36 12.77
C LYS A 103 15.40 -9.83 12.40
N LYS A 104 15.16 -11.14 12.43
CA LYS A 104 13.94 -11.76 11.93
C LYS A 104 13.57 -12.99 12.73
N ALA A 105 12.28 -13.28 12.87
CA ALA A 105 11.82 -14.52 13.48
C ALA A 105 12.26 -15.75 12.68
N GLY A 106 12.81 -16.75 13.35
CA GLY A 106 13.36 -17.95 12.74
C GLY A 106 14.31 -18.68 13.65
N THR A 107 15.16 -19.55 13.09
CA THR A 107 16.19 -20.28 13.83
C THR A 107 17.57 -20.02 13.22
N ALA A 108 18.58 -19.92 14.05
CA ALA A 108 19.98 -19.83 13.66
C ALA A 108 20.84 -20.58 14.66
N VAL A 109 21.96 -21.13 14.21
CA VAL A 109 22.98 -21.70 15.07
C VAL A 109 24.14 -20.73 15.15
N ILE A 110 24.50 -20.33 16.34
CA ILE A 110 25.71 -19.55 16.58
C ILE A 110 26.83 -20.49 16.95
N THR A 111 27.91 -20.45 16.19
CA THR A 111 29.13 -21.18 16.49
C THR A 111 30.10 -20.27 17.22
N VAL A 112 30.55 -20.72 18.38
CA VAL A 112 31.62 -20.10 19.17
C VAL A 112 32.89 -20.90 18.91
N ASP A 113 33.91 -20.27 18.34
CA ASP A 113 35.17 -20.92 17.98
C ASP A 113 36.30 -20.34 18.85
N GLY A 114 36.70 -21.10 19.84
CA GLY A 114 37.84 -20.80 20.74
C GLY A 114 39.19 -21.30 20.23
N GLY A 115 39.29 -21.71 18.97
CA GLY A 115 40.52 -22.21 18.39
C GLY A 115 40.97 -23.52 19.07
N ALA A 116 42.08 -23.48 19.79
CA ALA A 116 42.63 -24.63 20.50
C ALA A 116 41.76 -25.08 21.69
N SER A 117 40.93 -24.22 22.22
CA SER A 117 39.99 -24.51 23.33
C SER A 117 38.68 -25.15 22.86
N GLY A 118 38.58 -25.49 21.58
CA GLY A 118 37.38 -26.20 21.01
C GLY A 118 36.31 -25.27 20.43
N LYS A 119 35.21 -25.90 20.02
CA LYS A 119 34.07 -25.21 19.42
C LYS A 119 32.76 -25.61 20.11
N LEU A 120 31.87 -24.64 20.21
CA LEU A 120 30.55 -24.80 20.80
C LEU A 120 29.48 -24.23 19.87
N SER A 121 28.34 -24.91 19.75
CA SER A 121 27.24 -24.48 18.92
C SER A 121 26.00 -24.23 19.78
N LEU A 122 25.36 -23.07 19.59
CA LEU A 122 24.18 -22.68 20.33
C LEU A 122 23.00 -22.55 19.34
N ASN A 123 21.90 -23.20 19.62
CA ASN A 123 20.69 -23.16 18.79
C ASN A 123 19.79 -22.03 19.26
N PHE A 124 19.66 -21.00 18.47
CA PHE A 124 18.78 -19.89 18.78
C PHE A 124 17.44 -20.00 18.05
N THR A 125 16.36 -19.80 18.78
CA THR A 125 15.04 -19.47 18.23
C THR A 125 14.82 -17.98 18.42
N VAL A 126 14.83 -17.24 17.32
CA VAL A 126 14.48 -15.82 17.32
C VAL A 126 12.98 -15.71 17.27
N LYS A 127 12.38 -15.19 18.34
CA LYS A 127 10.94 -14.93 18.41
C LYS A 127 10.62 -13.58 17.79
N GLY A 128 9.52 -13.50 17.08
CA GLY A 128 8.98 -12.22 16.62
C GLY A 128 8.67 -11.26 17.77
N VAL A 129 8.74 -9.97 17.54
CA VAL A 129 8.33 -8.96 18.53
C VAL A 129 6.85 -9.13 18.79
N SER A 130 6.48 -9.37 20.05
CA SER A 130 5.08 -9.29 20.47
C SER A 130 4.63 -7.84 20.43
N LEU A 131 3.51 -7.56 19.80
CA LEU A 131 2.93 -6.21 19.70
C LEU A 131 2.34 -5.70 21.02
N ALA A 132 2.38 -6.47 22.07
CA ALA A 132 2.09 -6.04 23.46
C ALA A 132 3.11 -5.02 24.00
N THR A 133 3.68 -4.15 23.16
CA THR A 133 4.87 -3.38 23.49
C THR A 133 4.63 -1.89 23.62
N GLY A 134 3.39 -1.42 23.68
CA GLY A 134 3.10 -0.01 24.00
C GLY A 134 3.07 0.96 22.82
N VAL A 135 3.24 0.50 21.57
CA VAL A 135 3.01 1.35 20.39
C VAL A 135 1.51 1.62 20.27
N GLN A 136 1.14 2.89 20.32
CA GLN A 136 -0.25 3.27 20.12
C GLN A 136 -0.60 3.20 18.63
N SER A 137 -1.82 2.78 18.32
CA SER A 137 -2.34 2.90 16.97
C SER A 137 -2.31 4.36 16.50
N TYR A 138 -1.81 4.61 15.32
CA TYR A 138 -1.79 5.95 14.72
C TYR A 138 -3.17 6.62 14.73
N ALA A 139 -4.23 5.86 14.47
CA ALA A 139 -5.59 6.38 14.46
C ALA A 139 -6.04 6.95 15.82
N THR A 140 -5.46 6.45 16.91
CA THR A 140 -5.85 6.82 18.29
C THR A 140 -4.75 7.56 19.03
N ALA A 141 -3.55 7.60 18.47
CA ALA A 141 -2.38 8.22 19.06
C ALA A 141 -2.54 9.74 19.17
N SER A 142 -1.89 10.32 20.16
CA SER A 142 -1.73 11.77 20.27
C SER A 142 -0.97 12.31 19.04
N PHE A 143 -1.10 13.60 18.78
CA PHE A 143 -0.36 14.27 17.72
C PHE A 143 1.15 13.99 17.80
N GLY A 144 1.74 14.11 18.99
CA GLY A 144 3.16 13.86 19.21
C GLY A 144 3.57 12.41 18.90
N GLU A 145 2.75 11.44 19.27
CA GLU A 145 3.03 10.03 18.97
C GLU A 145 2.88 9.71 17.48
N ARG A 146 1.88 10.28 16.81
CA ARG A 146 1.76 10.18 15.35
C ARG A 146 3.01 10.71 14.65
N ALA A 147 3.50 11.87 15.08
CA ALA A 147 4.71 12.49 14.53
C ALA A 147 5.95 11.61 14.74
N LYS A 148 6.10 11.00 15.93
CA LYS A 148 7.22 10.08 16.21
C LYS A 148 7.18 8.83 15.33
N ILE A 149 6.01 8.20 15.17
CA ILE A 149 5.85 7.01 14.32
C ILE A 149 6.25 7.36 12.88
N LEU A 150 5.68 8.43 12.32
CA LEU A 150 5.99 8.88 10.96
C LEU A 150 7.46 9.25 10.80
N GLY A 151 8.02 10.01 11.74
CA GLY A 151 9.43 10.44 11.71
C GLY A 151 10.40 9.26 11.73
N SER A 152 10.12 8.24 12.55
CA SER A 152 10.94 7.03 12.61
C SER A 152 10.91 6.24 11.29
N LEU A 153 9.73 6.11 10.69
CA LEU A 153 9.57 5.42 9.41
C LEU A 153 10.19 6.24 8.25
N GLU A 154 9.96 7.56 8.23
CA GLU A 154 10.53 8.44 7.22
C GLU A 154 12.05 8.47 7.27
N LYS A 155 12.63 8.57 8.48
CA LYS A 155 14.07 8.54 8.65
C LYS A 155 14.68 7.28 8.03
N TYR A 156 14.12 6.12 8.32
CA TYR A 156 14.57 4.87 7.71
C TYR A 156 14.43 4.89 6.18
N ALA A 157 13.30 5.37 5.68
CA ALA A 157 13.06 5.44 4.23
C ALA A 157 14.05 6.35 3.50
N VAL A 158 14.37 7.50 4.10
CA VAL A 158 15.35 8.46 3.56
C VAL A 158 16.76 7.91 3.69
N ASP A 159 17.13 7.38 4.85
CA ASP A 159 18.46 6.85 5.11
C ASP A 159 18.82 5.65 4.23
N ASN A 160 17.86 4.87 3.83
CA ASN A 160 18.06 3.68 3.01
C ASN A 160 17.61 3.85 1.55
N TYR A 161 17.24 5.06 1.16
CA TYR A 161 16.84 5.37 -0.23
C TYR A 161 15.75 4.44 -0.77
N LEU A 162 14.76 4.07 0.04
CA LEU A 162 13.80 3.01 -0.28
C LEU A 162 13.11 3.18 -1.64
N THR A 163 12.81 4.41 -2.02
CA THR A 163 12.27 4.72 -3.35
C THR A 163 13.24 5.47 -4.24
N GLY A 164 14.51 5.57 -3.82
CA GLY A 164 15.54 6.33 -4.50
C GLY A 164 15.77 7.71 -3.90
N ILE A 165 16.33 8.60 -4.70
CA ILE A 165 16.87 9.91 -4.28
C ILE A 165 15.86 10.99 -4.63
N THR A 166 15.33 11.69 -3.62
CA THR A 166 14.40 12.81 -3.82
C THR A 166 15.10 13.97 -4.52
N ARG A 167 14.44 14.60 -5.47
CA ARG A 167 15.01 15.60 -6.35
C ARG A 167 14.30 16.94 -6.33
N PHE A 168 12.99 16.94 -6.52
CA PHE A 168 12.20 18.16 -6.53
C PHE A 168 10.74 17.94 -6.13
N SER A 169 10.14 18.99 -5.62
CA SER A 169 8.71 19.08 -5.35
C SER A 169 7.92 19.24 -6.64
N ASN A 170 6.77 18.57 -6.73
CA ASN A 170 5.87 18.64 -7.88
C ASN A 170 5.01 19.92 -7.90
N GLY A 171 5.17 20.82 -6.94
CA GLY A 171 4.50 22.12 -6.93
C GLY A 171 4.82 22.91 -8.20
N SER A 172 3.82 23.55 -8.78
CA SER A 172 3.94 24.30 -10.01
C SER A 172 2.96 25.46 -10.03
N TYR A 173 2.88 26.16 -11.15
CA TYR A 173 1.86 27.17 -11.37
C TYR A 173 0.77 26.62 -12.28
N VAL A 174 -0.44 27.14 -12.09
CA VAL A 174 -1.56 26.98 -13.02
C VAL A 174 -2.07 28.36 -13.43
N CYS A 175 -2.26 28.56 -14.73
CA CYS A 175 -2.91 29.74 -15.29
C CYS A 175 -4.35 29.39 -15.63
N TYR A 176 -5.28 30.18 -15.14
CA TYR A 176 -6.70 30.05 -15.48
C TYR A 176 -7.13 31.20 -16.36
N ASN A 177 -7.77 30.90 -17.50
CA ASN A 177 -8.42 31.88 -18.37
C ASN A 177 -9.42 32.72 -17.55
N SER A 178 -9.48 34.02 -17.80
CA SER A 178 -10.30 34.96 -17.03
C SER A 178 -11.81 34.68 -17.05
N ARG A 179 -12.27 33.88 -18.01
CA ARG A 179 -13.66 33.40 -18.01
C ARG A 179 -13.94 32.36 -16.90
N TYR A 180 -12.90 31.68 -16.39
CA TYR A 180 -13.03 30.77 -15.27
C TYR A 180 -12.71 31.47 -13.95
N VAL A 181 -13.60 31.34 -13.00
CA VAL A 181 -13.45 31.94 -11.66
C VAL A 181 -13.35 30.84 -10.63
N PRO A 182 -12.15 30.59 -10.06
CA PRO A 182 -11.99 29.74 -8.89
C PRO A 182 -12.57 30.44 -7.65
N THR A 183 -13.16 29.66 -6.73
CA THR A 183 -13.70 30.23 -5.49
C THR A 183 -12.65 30.45 -4.43
N PRO A 184 -11.76 29.47 -4.09
CA PRO A 184 -10.68 29.73 -3.14
C PRO A 184 -9.64 30.65 -3.77
N LYS A 185 -9.09 31.56 -2.94
CA LYS A 185 -8.03 32.48 -3.35
C LYS A 185 -6.67 31.78 -3.46
N GLU A 186 -6.50 30.74 -2.66
CA GLU A 186 -5.28 29.96 -2.55
C GLU A 186 -5.59 28.47 -2.62
N TYR A 187 -4.57 27.67 -2.92
CA TYR A 187 -4.68 26.22 -2.91
C TYR A 187 -4.85 25.72 -1.47
N ILE A 188 -5.92 24.98 -1.22
CA ILE A 188 -6.22 24.42 0.10
C ILE A 188 -5.75 22.97 0.17
N SER A 189 -4.80 22.67 1.06
CA SER A 189 -4.33 21.30 1.28
C SER A 189 -5.49 20.39 1.67
N GLY A 190 -5.54 19.18 1.08
CA GLY A 190 -6.63 18.23 1.29
C GLY A 190 -7.92 18.51 0.50
N TYR A 191 -8.03 19.70 -0.12
CA TYR A 191 -9.20 20.08 -0.94
C TYR A 191 -8.84 20.51 -2.39
N GLY A 192 -7.80 21.33 -2.53
CA GLY A 192 -7.36 21.88 -3.80
C GLY A 192 -8.05 23.17 -4.23
N TRP A 193 -8.40 23.24 -5.51
CA TRP A 193 -9.03 24.43 -6.13
C TRP A 193 -10.57 24.38 -6.21
N GLY A 194 -11.18 23.27 -5.88
CA GLY A 194 -12.63 23.11 -5.96
C GLY A 194 -13.23 23.31 -7.37
N THR A 195 -12.44 23.22 -8.43
CA THR A 195 -12.83 23.58 -9.81
C THR A 195 -14.13 22.91 -10.22
N ARG A 196 -14.34 21.66 -9.88
CA ARG A 196 -15.53 20.90 -10.22
C ARG A 196 -16.76 21.38 -9.44
N ARG A 197 -16.58 21.67 -8.15
CA ARG A 197 -17.68 21.93 -7.23
C ARG A 197 -18.05 23.41 -7.20
N GLU A 198 -17.10 24.31 -6.98
CA GLU A 198 -17.33 25.73 -6.74
C GLU A 198 -16.97 26.62 -7.95
N GLY A 199 -16.26 26.07 -8.93
CA GLY A 199 -15.85 26.83 -10.11
C GLY A 199 -17.01 27.23 -10.99
N LYS A 200 -16.89 28.38 -11.66
CA LYS A 200 -17.87 28.87 -12.63
C LYS A 200 -17.22 29.48 -13.86
N LEU A 201 -17.95 29.44 -14.97
CA LEU A 201 -17.59 30.13 -16.21
C LEU A 201 -18.47 31.36 -16.37
N THR A 202 -17.88 32.47 -16.78
CA THR A 202 -18.57 33.77 -16.96
C THR A 202 -18.94 34.05 -18.39
N ALA A 203 -18.36 33.37 -19.36
CA ALA A 203 -18.61 33.56 -20.80
C ALA A 203 -18.32 32.25 -21.57
N PRO A 204 -18.91 32.07 -22.76
CA PRO A 204 -18.55 30.99 -23.68
C PRO A 204 -17.19 31.25 -24.32
N ILE A 205 -16.57 30.23 -24.91
CA ILE A 205 -15.42 30.40 -25.81
C ILE A 205 -15.96 30.86 -27.19
N GLU A 206 -15.52 32.03 -27.62
CA GLU A 206 -15.79 32.48 -28.97
C GLU A 206 -14.95 31.66 -29.97
N ASN A 207 -15.57 31.17 -31.01
CA ASN A 207 -14.90 30.43 -32.09
C ASN A 207 -14.13 29.18 -31.58
N LEU A 208 -14.76 28.38 -30.71
CA LEU A 208 -14.19 27.12 -30.27
C LEU A 208 -13.90 26.22 -31.48
N THR A 209 -12.66 25.78 -31.63
CA THR A 209 -12.21 24.97 -32.78
C THR A 209 -12.36 23.47 -32.54
N SER A 210 -12.61 23.07 -31.31
CA SER A 210 -12.92 21.68 -30.96
C SER A 210 -14.40 21.39 -31.18
N GLY A 211 -14.76 20.12 -31.26
CA GLY A 211 -16.18 19.70 -31.34
C GLY A 211 -16.95 19.81 -30.03
N GLY A 212 -16.36 20.42 -28.97
CA GLY A 212 -16.97 20.56 -27.66
C GLY A 212 -17.97 21.70 -27.55
N ASP A 213 -18.54 21.87 -26.36
CA ASP A 213 -19.49 22.98 -26.08
C ASP A 213 -18.72 24.23 -25.60
N PRO A 214 -18.94 25.41 -26.18
CA PRO A 214 -18.29 26.67 -25.76
C PRO A 214 -18.51 27.04 -24.28
N TRP A 215 -19.60 26.56 -23.67
CA TRP A 215 -19.93 26.75 -22.26
C TRP A 215 -19.39 25.64 -21.34
N HIS A 216 -18.66 24.68 -21.90
CA HIS A 216 -17.95 23.70 -21.10
C HIS A 216 -16.57 24.22 -20.69
N TYR A 217 -16.04 23.67 -19.59
CA TYR A 217 -14.65 23.88 -19.19
C TYR A 217 -13.77 23.05 -20.11
N GLN A 218 -12.90 23.70 -20.87
CA GLN A 218 -12.08 23.07 -21.89
C GLN A 218 -10.70 22.70 -21.34
N ILE A 219 -10.32 21.43 -21.50
CA ILE A 219 -9.07 20.86 -20.99
C ILE A 219 -8.29 20.25 -22.14
N ALA A 220 -7.06 20.73 -22.37
CA ALA A 220 -6.12 20.08 -23.25
C ALA A 220 -5.27 19.06 -22.48
N THR A 221 -5.24 17.82 -22.96
CA THR A 221 -4.48 16.75 -22.30
C THR A 221 -3.55 16.04 -23.26
N SER A 222 -2.44 15.54 -22.74
CA SER A 222 -1.49 14.72 -23.51
C SER A 222 -1.86 13.24 -23.52
N SER A 223 -2.79 12.82 -22.67
CA SER A 223 -3.27 11.44 -22.60
C SER A 223 -4.72 11.41 -22.14
N LEU A 224 -5.48 10.45 -22.65
CA LEU A 224 -6.83 10.14 -22.20
C LEU A 224 -6.87 8.71 -21.68
N PRO A 225 -7.76 8.42 -20.72
CA PRO A 225 -8.00 7.04 -20.30
C PRO A 225 -8.38 6.17 -21.48
N GLN A 226 -7.83 4.97 -21.52
CA GLN A 226 -8.12 4.01 -22.59
C GLN A 226 -9.51 3.37 -22.44
N HIS A 227 -10.07 3.43 -21.24
CA HIS A 227 -11.38 2.89 -20.93
C HIS A 227 -12.04 3.69 -19.79
N ALA A 228 -13.34 3.82 -19.85
CA ALA A 228 -14.14 4.53 -18.84
C ALA A 228 -14.73 3.61 -17.78
N ASN A 229 -14.17 2.43 -17.59
CA ASN A 229 -14.71 1.51 -16.61
C ASN A 229 -14.16 1.81 -15.21
N ALA A 230 -14.64 2.88 -14.58
CA ALA A 230 -14.34 3.23 -13.20
C ALA A 230 -14.62 2.08 -12.21
N ARG A 231 -15.48 1.14 -12.58
CA ARG A 231 -15.75 -0.07 -11.80
C ARG A 231 -14.57 -1.02 -11.76
N ASN A 232 -13.73 -0.99 -12.79
CA ASN A 232 -12.63 -1.93 -13.00
C ASN A 232 -11.28 -1.28 -13.25
N GLY A 233 -11.29 0.05 -13.39
CA GLY A 233 -10.07 0.79 -13.65
C GLY A 233 -9.11 0.78 -12.47
N SER A 234 -7.85 0.72 -12.76
CA SER A 234 -6.75 0.74 -11.79
C SER A 234 -5.82 1.93 -12.00
N GLY A 235 -5.98 2.65 -13.09
CA GLY A 235 -5.13 3.75 -13.46
C GLY A 235 -5.51 5.08 -12.79
N SER A 236 -4.53 5.95 -12.62
CA SER A 236 -4.75 7.32 -12.14
C SER A 236 -5.57 8.15 -13.12
N ASP A 237 -5.49 7.82 -14.40
CA ASP A 237 -6.23 8.47 -15.49
C ASP A 237 -7.74 8.33 -15.35
N ILE A 238 -8.24 7.19 -14.86
CA ILE A 238 -9.67 6.99 -14.60
C ILE A 238 -10.12 7.77 -13.38
N SER A 239 -9.28 7.84 -12.35
CA SER A 239 -9.63 8.54 -11.13
C SER A 239 -9.83 10.04 -11.35
N ASP A 240 -9.17 10.61 -12.35
CA ASP A 240 -9.27 12.03 -12.66
C ASP A 240 -10.70 12.45 -13.07
N PHE A 241 -11.45 11.60 -13.76
CA PHE A 241 -12.83 11.92 -14.10
C PHE A 241 -13.86 11.11 -13.29
N ASP A 242 -13.51 10.01 -12.65
CA ASP A 242 -14.44 9.25 -11.79
C ASP A 242 -15.09 10.15 -10.73
N ALA A 243 -14.34 11.11 -10.21
CA ALA A 243 -14.83 12.09 -9.25
C ALA A 243 -15.94 13.03 -9.82
N TYR A 244 -16.11 13.11 -11.12
CA TYR A 244 -17.19 13.86 -11.78
C TYR A 244 -18.46 13.04 -11.92
N ILE A 245 -18.33 11.74 -12.14
CA ILE A 245 -19.44 10.85 -12.47
C ILE A 245 -19.89 9.96 -11.31
N SER A 246 -19.14 9.95 -10.22
CA SER A 246 -19.43 9.18 -9.01
C SER A 246 -19.58 10.07 -7.79
N SER A 247 -20.25 9.55 -6.78
CA SER A 247 -20.32 10.15 -5.45
C SER A 247 -20.10 9.09 -4.37
N ALA A 248 -19.60 9.52 -3.22
CA ALA A 248 -19.39 8.70 -2.03
C ALA A 248 -20.43 9.04 -0.95
N TYR A 249 -20.42 8.32 0.18
CA TYR A 249 -21.29 8.65 1.31
C TYR A 249 -21.02 10.05 1.85
N TYR A 250 -19.75 10.40 1.94
CA TYR A 250 -19.29 11.71 2.42
C TYR A 250 -18.33 12.33 1.41
N GLY A 251 -18.27 13.63 1.42
CA GLY A 251 -17.34 14.42 0.62
C GLY A 251 -16.90 15.64 1.40
N THR A 252 -16.12 16.50 0.75
CA THR A 252 -15.71 17.79 1.34
C THR A 252 -16.25 18.94 0.50
N ARG A 253 -16.46 20.08 1.13
CA ARG A 253 -16.78 21.37 0.49
C ARG A 253 -15.90 22.45 1.10
N LEU A 254 -15.79 23.60 0.45
CA LEU A 254 -15.21 24.77 1.07
C LEU A 254 -16.04 25.18 2.30
N ASN A 255 -15.38 25.67 3.35
CA ASN A 255 -16.08 26.33 4.44
C ASN A 255 -16.72 27.65 3.95
N SER A 256 -17.52 28.30 4.79
CA SER A 256 -18.19 29.54 4.41
C SER A 256 -17.23 30.65 4.00
N GLN A 257 -16.05 30.74 4.59
CA GLN A 257 -15.01 31.73 4.33
C GLN A 257 -14.17 31.42 3.07
N ALA A 258 -14.28 30.22 2.52
CA ALA A 258 -13.50 29.71 1.38
C ALA A 258 -11.97 29.71 1.60
N ASP A 259 -11.53 29.53 2.84
CA ASP A 259 -10.12 29.41 3.24
C ASP A 259 -9.75 28.05 3.85
N GLY A 260 -10.73 27.17 4.02
CA GLY A 260 -10.60 25.79 4.47
C GLY A 260 -11.71 24.93 3.90
N TYR A 261 -11.77 23.69 4.35
CA TYR A 261 -12.82 22.76 3.94
C TYR A 261 -13.50 22.10 5.14
N GLU A 262 -14.70 21.62 4.92
CA GLU A 262 -15.47 20.85 5.88
C GLU A 262 -16.10 19.62 5.25
N TRP A 263 -16.35 18.60 6.07
CA TRP A 263 -16.98 17.38 5.62
C TRP A 263 -18.49 17.53 5.53
N VAL A 264 -19.06 16.94 4.48
CA VAL A 264 -20.51 16.97 4.24
C VAL A 264 -21.04 15.60 3.81
N PRO A 265 -22.27 15.25 4.19
CA PRO A 265 -22.96 14.10 3.65
C PRO A 265 -23.34 14.35 2.18
N VAL A 266 -23.01 13.39 1.31
CA VAL A 266 -23.34 13.44 -0.13
C VAL A 266 -24.39 12.39 -0.47
N LEU A 267 -24.06 11.09 -0.41
CA LEU A 267 -25.01 9.99 -0.51
C LEU A 267 -25.57 9.58 0.86
N ALA A 268 -24.93 9.98 1.95
CA ALA A 268 -25.52 9.96 3.26
C ALA A 268 -26.63 11.00 3.36
N GLN A 269 -27.62 10.77 4.20
CA GLN A 269 -28.70 11.73 4.45
C GLN A 269 -28.16 13.00 5.12
N ALA A 270 -28.80 14.14 4.90
CA ALA A 270 -28.39 15.42 5.46
C ALA A 270 -28.35 15.42 7.01
N ASN A 271 -29.18 14.63 7.67
CA ASN A 271 -29.19 14.44 9.11
C ASN A 271 -28.15 13.40 9.63
N CYS A 272 -27.33 12.86 8.73
CA CYS A 272 -26.24 11.95 9.06
C CYS A 272 -24.88 12.54 8.57
N PRO A 273 -24.43 13.67 9.15
CA PRO A 273 -23.23 14.39 8.69
C PRO A 273 -21.94 13.61 8.89
N HIS A 274 -22.00 12.55 9.67
CA HIS A 274 -20.90 11.62 9.93
C HIS A 274 -21.45 10.23 10.24
N PRO A 275 -20.64 9.17 10.09
CA PRO A 275 -21.03 7.83 10.50
C PRO A 275 -21.39 7.79 12.00
N ILE A 276 -22.41 7.02 12.34
CA ILE A 276 -22.90 6.88 13.70
C ILE A 276 -22.31 5.61 14.31
N ALA A 277 -21.62 5.75 15.43
CA ALA A 277 -21.09 4.62 16.18
C ALA A 277 -22.22 3.79 16.77
N ILE A 278 -22.17 2.45 16.60
CA ILE A 278 -23.17 1.50 17.10
C ILE A 278 -22.51 0.61 18.16
N GLY A 279 -23.11 0.56 19.34
CA GLY A 279 -22.65 -0.28 20.43
C GLY A 279 -23.12 -1.73 20.31
N ASP A 280 -22.67 -2.57 21.22
CA ASP A 280 -23.04 -4.00 21.27
C ASP A 280 -24.54 -4.23 21.52
N ASN A 281 -25.19 -3.27 22.16
CA ASN A 281 -26.64 -3.26 22.34
C ASN A 281 -27.42 -2.82 21.10
N GLU A 282 -26.73 -2.71 19.95
CA GLU A 282 -27.28 -2.26 18.64
C GLU A 282 -27.83 -0.82 18.64
N GLN A 283 -27.51 -0.04 19.69
CA GLN A 283 -27.91 1.35 19.79
C GLN A 283 -26.74 2.30 19.48
N PRO A 284 -27.02 3.53 19.00
CA PRO A 284 -26.01 4.55 18.88
C PRO A 284 -25.27 4.76 20.20
N ASN A 285 -23.95 4.95 20.13
CA ASN A 285 -23.12 5.29 21.27
C ASN A 285 -22.22 6.48 20.94
N ASN A 286 -21.56 7.03 21.96
CA ASN A 286 -20.64 8.15 21.83
C ASN A 286 -19.17 7.71 22.01
N ALA A 287 -18.86 6.46 21.71
CA ALA A 287 -17.50 5.95 21.83
C ALA A 287 -16.56 6.70 20.88
N THR A 288 -15.42 7.12 21.39
CA THR A 288 -14.37 7.78 20.59
C THR A 288 -13.81 6.84 19.53
N LEU A 289 -13.75 5.57 19.87
CA LEU A 289 -13.32 4.49 18.99
C LEU A 289 -14.44 3.49 18.83
N ASN A 290 -14.75 3.13 17.60
CA ASN A 290 -15.74 2.10 17.31
C ASN A 290 -15.38 1.37 16.01
N ARG A 291 -15.88 0.16 15.86
CA ARG A 291 -15.77 -0.59 14.61
C ARG A 291 -17.09 -0.75 13.88
N ARG A 292 -18.23 -0.58 14.56
CA ARG A 292 -19.56 -0.64 13.94
C ARG A 292 -20.04 0.77 13.65
N TRP A 293 -20.23 1.07 12.36
CA TRP A 293 -20.59 2.39 11.89
C TRP A 293 -21.81 2.33 10.99
N ARG A 294 -22.87 3.03 11.39
CA ARG A 294 -24.11 3.14 10.64
C ARG A 294 -24.14 4.43 9.83
N ILE A 295 -24.61 4.35 8.60
CA ILE A 295 -24.83 5.47 7.71
C ILE A 295 -26.27 5.41 7.20
N TYR A 296 -27.05 6.44 7.50
CA TYR A 296 -28.32 6.62 6.85
C TYR A 296 -28.10 7.12 5.43
N VAL A 297 -28.64 6.42 4.43
CA VAL A 297 -28.40 6.72 3.01
C VAL A 297 -29.59 7.40 2.37
N ARG A 298 -29.31 8.23 1.37
CA ARG A 298 -30.37 8.88 0.60
C ARG A 298 -31.10 7.86 -0.26
N THR A 299 -32.38 7.72 0.00
CA THR A 299 -33.30 6.85 -0.73
C THR A 299 -34.71 7.46 -0.70
N GLY A 300 -35.67 6.90 -1.40
CA GLY A 300 -37.04 7.39 -1.46
C GLY A 300 -37.12 8.81 -2.04
N LYS A 301 -37.80 9.72 -1.39
CA LYS A 301 -37.99 11.11 -1.88
C LYS A 301 -36.70 11.90 -2.01
N ASP A 302 -35.67 11.53 -1.24
CA ASP A 302 -34.35 12.19 -1.21
C ASP A 302 -33.32 11.39 -2.02
N ALA A 303 -33.75 10.37 -2.76
CA ALA A 303 -32.87 9.51 -3.55
C ALA A 303 -32.12 10.30 -4.61
N PRO A 304 -30.80 10.11 -4.73
CA PRO A 304 -30.06 10.55 -5.90
C PRO A 304 -30.62 9.89 -7.16
N LYS A 305 -30.44 10.55 -8.31
CA LYS A 305 -30.89 10.01 -9.60
C LYS A 305 -29.70 9.68 -10.49
N TYR A 306 -29.79 8.55 -11.15
CA TYR A 306 -28.80 8.15 -12.12
C TYR A 306 -28.86 9.02 -13.38
N ALA A 307 -27.71 9.23 -14.01
CA ALA A 307 -27.59 9.86 -15.33
C ALA A 307 -26.82 8.94 -16.28
N SER A 308 -27.28 8.89 -17.52
CA SER A 308 -26.67 8.10 -18.59
C SER A 308 -26.59 8.93 -19.88
N GLY A 309 -25.46 8.89 -20.55
CA GLY A 309 -25.30 9.48 -21.90
C GLY A 309 -25.58 8.50 -23.02
N SER A 310 -25.96 7.27 -22.71
CA SER A 310 -26.26 6.26 -23.72
C SER A 310 -27.45 6.66 -24.61
N LYS A 311 -27.31 6.44 -25.91
CA LYS A 311 -28.37 6.59 -26.91
C LYS A 311 -29.17 5.28 -27.11
N LYS A 312 -28.71 4.17 -26.55
CA LYS A 312 -29.40 2.88 -26.63
C LYS A 312 -30.57 2.86 -25.63
N ALA A 313 -31.73 2.45 -26.08
CA ALA A 313 -32.96 2.45 -25.28
C ALA A 313 -32.82 1.70 -23.95
N ASP A 314 -32.16 0.54 -23.97
CA ASP A 314 -31.99 -0.29 -22.78
C ASP A 314 -31.10 0.32 -21.70
N TYR A 315 -30.16 1.15 -22.07
CA TYR A 315 -29.28 1.85 -21.14
C TYR A 315 -29.87 3.22 -20.75
N SER A 316 -30.44 3.95 -21.70
CA SER A 316 -31.03 5.26 -21.45
C SER A 316 -32.21 5.23 -20.50
N LYS A 317 -32.89 4.10 -20.37
CA LYS A 317 -33.99 3.91 -19.39
C LYS A 317 -33.55 4.05 -17.92
N PHE A 318 -32.26 3.92 -17.63
CA PHE A 318 -31.74 4.16 -16.28
C PHE A 318 -31.58 5.66 -15.98
N ASN A 319 -31.59 6.51 -17.00
CA ASN A 319 -31.48 7.96 -16.81
C ASN A 319 -32.69 8.49 -16.02
N GLY A 320 -32.43 9.22 -14.94
CA GLY A 320 -33.46 9.76 -14.05
C GLY A 320 -34.07 8.76 -13.07
N THR A 321 -33.66 7.47 -13.10
CA THR A 321 -34.12 6.49 -12.11
C THR A 321 -33.46 6.75 -10.74
N GLU A 322 -34.21 6.44 -9.68
CA GLU A 322 -33.77 6.69 -8.31
C GLU A 322 -32.84 5.58 -7.80
N VAL A 323 -31.85 5.99 -6.99
CA VAL A 323 -30.97 5.09 -6.26
C VAL A 323 -31.77 4.43 -5.14
N LYS A 324 -31.62 3.10 -5.01
CA LYS A 324 -32.27 2.29 -3.98
C LYS A 324 -31.23 1.75 -3.00
N LEU A 325 -31.67 1.34 -1.82
CA LEU A 325 -30.80 0.74 -0.81
C LEU A 325 -30.04 -0.48 -1.36
N GLU A 326 -30.70 -1.29 -2.18
CA GLU A 326 -30.08 -2.45 -2.83
C GLU A 326 -28.90 -2.08 -3.75
N ASP A 327 -28.92 -0.91 -4.38
CA ASP A 327 -27.86 -0.48 -5.31
C ASP A 327 -26.52 -0.23 -4.57
N TYR A 328 -26.58 0.21 -3.32
CA TYR A 328 -25.39 0.36 -2.47
C TYR A 328 -24.78 -1.02 -2.14
N LEU A 329 -25.61 -1.99 -1.79
CA LEU A 329 -25.16 -3.37 -1.55
C LEU A 329 -24.63 -4.02 -2.83
N THR A 330 -25.29 -3.80 -3.94
CA THR A 330 -24.87 -4.29 -5.26
C THR A 330 -23.44 -3.82 -5.58
N ARG A 331 -23.14 -2.56 -5.30
CA ARG A 331 -21.80 -2.02 -5.51
C ARG A 331 -20.74 -2.72 -4.66
N LEU A 332 -21.03 -2.91 -3.37
CA LEU A 332 -20.10 -3.61 -2.47
C LEU A 332 -19.88 -5.06 -2.88
N LYS A 333 -20.93 -5.76 -3.20
CA LYS A 333 -20.89 -7.13 -3.71
C LYS A 333 -20.07 -7.24 -4.98
N PHE A 334 -20.29 -6.35 -5.94
CA PHE A 334 -19.51 -6.29 -7.16
C PHE A 334 -18.02 -6.04 -6.87
N ARG A 335 -17.71 -5.09 -5.99
CA ARG A 335 -16.34 -4.74 -5.60
C ARG A 335 -15.61 -5.92 -4.95
N LEU A 336 -16.29 -6.66 -4.09
CA LEU A 336 -15.71 -7.79 -3.36
C LEU A 336 -15.71 -9.09 -4.16
N THR A 337 -16.38 -9.16 -5.30
CA THR A 337 -16.36 -10.37 -6.15
C THR A 337 -15.08 -10.43 -6.97
N ARG A 338 -14.11 -11.24 -6.51
CA ARG A 338 -12.74 -11.26 -7.02
C ARG A 338 -12.63 -11.61 -8.50
N TYR A 339 -13.40 -12.56 -9.02
CA TYR A 339 -13.34 -12.94 -10.44
C TYR A 339 -13.83 -11.85 -11.40
N ASN A 340 -14.53 -10.83 -10.92
CA ASN A 340 -14.83 -9.63 -11.70
C ASN A 340 -13.58 -8.77 -11.96
N GLY A 341 -12.44 -9.14 -11.37
CA GLY A 341 -11.14 -8.60 -11.67
C GLY A 341 -10.82 -7.25 -11.09
N ARG A 342 -11.64 -6.78 -10.17
CA ARG A 342 -11.33 -5.54 -9.51
C ARG A 342 -10.36 -5.78 -8.37
N TYR A 343 -9.07 -5.54 -8.63
CA TYR A 343 -8.03 -5.70 -7.62
C TYR A 343 -8.24 -4.78 -6.39
N ARG A 344 -8.87 -3.61 -6.58
CA ARG A 344 -9.20 -2.69 -5.48
C ARG A 344 -10.29 -3.23 -4.53
N GLY A 345 -10.90 -4.36 -4.83
CA GLY A 345 -11.74 -5.10 -3.87
C GLY A 345 -10.97 -5.56 -2.64
N ALA A 346 -9.69 -5.90 -2.80
CA ALA A 346 -8.83 -6.31 -1.71
C ALA A 346 -8.62 -5.21 -0.65
N GLU A 347 -8.68 -3.94 -1.03
CA GLU A 347 -8.48 -2.80 -0.12
C GLU A 347 -9.40 -2.78 1.10
N ILE A 348 -10.59 -3.35 0.98
CA ILE A 348 -11.58 -3.42 2.06
C ILE A 348 -11.70 -4.81 2.68
N THR A 349 -10.70 -5.66 2.46
CA THR A 349 -10.62 -7.00 3.07
C THR A 349 -9.62 -7.08 4.21
N THR A 350 -8.75 -6.09 4.34
CA THR A 350 -7.68 -6.04 5.35
C THR A 350 -7.47 -4.62 5.85
N GLY A 351 -6.64 -4.46 6.88
CA GLY A 351 -6.27 -3.16 7.43
C GLY A 351 -7.44 -2.43 8.10
N VAL A 352 -7.24 -1.16 8.37
CA VAL A 352 -8.20 -0.31 9.11
C VAL A 352 -9.49 -0.03 8.35
N SER A 353 -9.48 -0.11 7.03
CA SER A 353 -10.68 0.00 6.18
C SER A 353 -11.34 -1.34 5.90
N GLY A 354 -10.77 -2.44 6.40
CA GLY A 354 -11.27 -3.79 6.18
C GLY A 354 -12.64 -4.01 6.82
N ILE A 355 -13.53 -4.64 6.07
CA ILE A 355 -14.87 -5.03 6.55
C ILE A 355 -14.80 -6.47 7.02
N THR A 356 -15.32 -6.75 8.21
CA THR A 356 -15.35 -8.10 8.76
C THR A 356 -16.09 -9.05 7.80
N GLY A 357 -15.53 -10.25 7.55
CA GLY A 357 -16.07 -11.22 6.60
C GLY A 357 -15.76 -10.94 5.12
N ALA A 358 -15.32 -9.73 4.76
CA ALA A 358 -15.05 -9.38 3.36
C ALA A 358 -13.92 -10.22 2.74
N ALA A 359 -12.86 -10.51 3.50
CA ALA A 359 -11.75 -11.35 3.05
C ALA A 359 -12.23 -12.75 2.67
N ASN A 360 -13.10 -13.35 3.48
CA ASN A 360 -13.66 -14.67 3.21
C ASN A 360 -14.45 -14.69 1.91
N TYR A 361 -15.34 -13.73 1.71
CA TYR A 361 -16.09 -13.61 0.46
C TYR A 361 -15.17 -13.39 -0.74
N TYR A 362 -14.22 -12.47 -0.63
CA TYR A 362 -13.27 -12.15 -1.70
C TYR A 362 -12.43 -13.37 -2.11
N ASN A 363 -11.92 -14.12 -1.14
CA ASN A 363 -11.10 -15.31 -1.41
C ASN A 363 -11.90 -16.46 -2.03
N HIS A 364 -13.14 -16.66 -1.60
CA HIS A 364 -14.01 -17.70 -2.16
C HIS A 364 -14.62 -17.33 -3.53
N THR A 365 -14.46 -16.10 -3.98
CA THR A 365 -14.93 -15.65 -5.29
C THR A 365 -13.81 -15.50 -6.33
N SER A 366 -12.72 -16.25 -6.19
CA SER A 366 -11.62 -16.26 -7.17
C SER A 366 -12.00 -16.92 -8.49
N GLN A 367 -12.92 -17.89 -8.46
CA GLN A 367 -13.41 -18.61 -9.63
C GLN A 367 -14.79 -18.09 -10.03
N LYS A 368 -15.00 -18.04 -11.35
CA LYS A 368 -16.29 -17.65 -11.92
C LYS A 368 -17.33 -18.74 -11.66
N PRO A 369 -18.58 -18.39 -11.28
CA PRO A 369 -19.65 -19.35 -11.16
C PRO A 369 -19.89 -20.12 -12.46
N SER A 370 -20.15 -21.41 -12.34
CA SER A 370 -20.37 -22.32 -13.49
C SER A 370 -21.60 -21.96 -14.31
N ASP A 371 -22.62 -21.39 -13.69
CA ASP A 371 -23.84 -20.88 -14.32
C ASP A 371 -23.66 -19.54 -15.03
N GLY A 372 -22.43 -19.00 -14.99
CA GLY A 372 -22.11 -17.71 -15.58
C GLY A 372 -22.69 -16.50 -14.85
N ALA A 373 -23.17 -16.64 -13.63
CA ALA A 373 -23.66 -15.51 -12.82
C ALA A 373 -22.57 -14.44 -12.62
N ILE A 374 -22.98 -13.19 -12.28
CA ILE A 374 -22.04 -12.09 -11.98
C ILE A 374 -21.36 -12.35 -10.64
N TRP A 375 -22.04 -12.99 -9.70
CA TRP A 375 -21.60 -13.31 -8.36
C TRP A 375 -22.34 -14.52 -7.79
N ASN A 376 -21.87 -15.01 -6.64
CA ASN A 376 -22.53 -16.05 -5.88
C ASN A 376 -23.37 -15.41 -4.76
N ASP A 377 -24.71 -15.43 -4.91
CA ASP A 377 -25.63 -14.83 -3.94
C ASP A 377 -25.61 -15.56 -2.59
N GLU A 378 -25.51 -16.89 -2.59
CA GLU A 378 -25.46 -17.70 -1.38
C GLU A 378 -24.22 -17.38 -0.52
N LEU A 379 -23.04 -17.34 -1.14
CA LEU A 379 -21.81 -16.95 -0.44
C LEU A 379 -21.88 -15.52 0.09
N TRP A 380 -22.47 -14.60 -0.71
CA TRP A 380 -22.65 -13.23 -0.27
C TRP A 380 -23.49 -13.14 0.98
N ASP A 381 -24.65 -13.79 0.99
CA ASP A 381 -25.56 -13.76 2.14
C ASP A 381 -24.94 -14.44 3.35
N LYS A 382 -24.23 -15.55 3.15
CA LYS A 382 -23.49 -16.22 4.22
C LYS A 382 -22.51 -15.28 4.93
N TYR A 383 -21.64 -14.59 4.17
CA TYR A 383 -20.60 -13.77 4.78
C TYR A 383 -21.07 -12.37 5.18
N ARG A 384 -22.19 -11.91 4.65
CA ARG A 384 -22.77 -10.62 5.00
C ARG A 384 -23.64 -10.70 6.26
N THR A 385 -24.51 -11.70 6.36
CA THR A 385 -25.59 -11.75 7.35
C THR A 385 -25.29 -12.62 8.56
N ASN A 386 -24.67 -13.76 8.37
CA ASN A 386 -24.45 -14.73 9.44
C ASN A 386 -23.56 -14.20 10.58
N THR A 387 -22.72 -13.22 10.30
CA THR A 387 -21.78 -12.67 11.27
C THR A 387 -22.04 -11.19 11.57
N LYS A 388 -23.15 -10.63 11.12
CA LYS A 388 -23.47 -9.18 11.23
C LYS A 388 -22.33 -8.28 10.70
N ASN A 389 -21.64 -8.72 9.68
CA ASN A 389 -20.44 -8.03 9.16
C ASN A 389 -20.78 -6.80 8.35
N LEU A 390 -21.84 -6.90 7.57
CA LEU A 390 -22.38 -5.80 6.77
C LEU A 390 -23.89 -6.03 6.65
N PHE A 391 -24.68 -5.13 7.15
CA PHE A 391 -26.13 -5.29 7.05
C PHE A 391 -26.83 -3.98 6.71
N VAL A 392 -28.05 -4.10 6.31
CA VAL A 392 -28.95 -3.00 5.99
C VAL A 392 -30.20 -3.10 6.83
N GLY A 393 -30.79 -1.97 7.07
CA GLY A 393 -32.04 -1.91 7.81
C GLY A 393 -32.79 -0.61 7.52
N THR A 394 -33.93 -0.52 8.15
CA THR A 394 -34.77 0.67 8.13
C THR A 394 -35.27 0.91 9.56
N ASP A 395 -35.15 2.13 10.01
CA ASP A 395 -35.71 2.56 11.29
C ASP A 395 -36.44 3.91 11.12
N LYS A 396 -36.81 4.53 12.22
CA LYS A 396 -37.51 5.83 12.20
C LYS A 396 -36.75 6.95 11.52
N ASN A 397 -35.44 6.83 11.39
CA ASN A 397 -34.57 7.83 10.77
C ASN A 397 -34.34 7.59 9.28
N GLY A 398 -34.74 6.43 8.77
CA GLY A 398 -34.62 6.06 7.36
C GLY A 398 -33.93 4.74 7.10
N GLU A 399 -33.59 4.52 5.85
CA GLU A 399 -32.82 3.35 5.41
C GLU A 399 -31.34 3.57 5.68
N TYR A 400 -30.64 2.52 6.15
CA TYR A 400 -29.23 2.59 6.50
C TYR A 400 -28.42 1.39 6.05
N ILE A 401 -27.11 1.61 5.94
CA ILE A 401 -26.09 0.57 5.84
C ILE A 401 -25.25 0.64 7.11
N GLU A 402 -24.90 -0.52 7.64
CA GLU A 402 -24.04 -0.66 8.80
C GLU A 402 -22.81 -1.48 8.43
N PHE A 403 -21.63 -0.92 8.69
CA PHE A 403 -20.34 -1.51 8.47
C PHE A 403 -19.76 -1.99 9.79
N ASN A 404 -19.29 -3.22 9.80
CA ASN A 404 -18.50 -3.76 10.89
C ASN A 404 -17.06 -3.89 10.42
N LEU A 405 -16.19 -2.97 10.84
CA LEU A 405 -14.79 -2.93 10.43
C LEU A 405 -13.95 -3.97 11.20
N LEU A 406 -12.84 -4.37 10.67
CA LEU A 406 -11.91 -5.29 11.33
C LEU A 406 -11.32 -4.68 12.60
N TYR A 407 -11.07 -3.37 12.60
CA TYR A 407 -10.47 -2.64 13.72
C TYR A 407 -11.31 -1.43 14.09
N PRO A 408 -11.35 -1.07 15.36
CA PRO A 408 -11.97 0.19 15.77
C PRO A 408 -11.15 1.37 15.22
N CYS A 409 -11.86 2.39 14.82
CA CYS A 409 -11.28 3.66 14.39
C CYS A 409 -12.11 4.84 14.93
N THR A 410 -11.56 6.05 14.82
CA THR A 410 -12.30 7.26 15.17
C THR A 410 -13.37 7.55 14.12
N GLN A 411 -14.35 8.38 14.48
CA GLN A 411 -15.39 8.85 13.57
C GLN A 411 -14.80 9.53 12.32
N PHE A 412 -13.68 10.26 12.48
CA PHE A 412 -12.97 10.88 11.36
C PHE A 412 -12.51 9.81 10.36
N TYR A 413 -11.81 8.79 10.83
CA TYR A 413 -11.29 7.74 9.94
C TYR A 413 -12.41 6.88 9.34
N ALA A 414 -13.48 6.58 10.10
CA ALA A 414 -14.65 5.90 9.54
C ALA A 414 -15.25 6.71 8.36
N ARG A 415 -15.42 8.02 8.56
CA ARG A 415 -15.90 8.92 7.50
C ARG A 415 -14.95 8.98 6.31
N TYR A 416 -13.65 9.10 6.57
CA TYR A 416 -12.63 9.14 5.53
C TYR A 416 -12.61 7.86 4.68
N TYR A 417 -12.59 6.68 5.30
CA TYR A 417 -12.60 5.41 4.56
C TYR A 417 -13.88 5.21 3.74
N LEU A 418 -14.99 5.70 4.24
CA LEU A 418 -16.30 5.62 3.57
C LEU A 418 -16.56 6.76 2.57
N SER A 419 -15.57 7.64 2.34
CA SER A 419 -15.63 8.73 1.35
C SER A 419 -15.13 8.34 -0.04
N SER A 420 -14.79 7.08 -0.25
CA SER A 420 -14.31 6.61 -1.55
C SER A 420 -15.48 6.48 -2.55
N ASN A 421 -15.27 7.00 -3.77
CA ASN A 421 -16.18 6.80 -4.90
C ASN A 421 -16.43 5.32 -5.24
N LEU A 422 -15.60 4.43 -4.72
CA LEU A 422 -15.76 2.99 -4.88
C LEU A 422 -17.00 2.43 -4.16
N TYR A 423 -17.65 3.24 -3.32
CA TYR A 423 -18.95 2.92 -2.71
C TYR A 423 -20.15 3.48 -3.48
N ALA A 424 -19.92 4.17 -4.61
CA ALA A 424 -21.01 4.71 -5.42
C ALA A 424 -22.02 3.63 -5.82
N PRO A 425 -23.31 3.83 -5.59
CA PRO A 425 -24.34 2.80 -5.82
C PRO A 425 -24.43 2.40 -7.29
N LEU A 426 -24.90 1.17 -7.56
CA LEU A 426 -24.97 0.63 -8.90
C LEU A 426 -26.11 -0.41 -9.01
N PRO A 427 -27.08 -0.24 -9.95
CA PRO A 427 -28.19 -1.18 -10.08
C PRO A 427 -27.75 -2.54 -10.64
N LYS A 428 -28.23 -3.64 -10.04
CA LYS A 428 -27.97 -5.00 -10.51
C LYS A 428 -28.36 -5.19 -11.98
N LYS A 429 -29.56 -4.71 -12.35
CA LYS A 429 -30.08 -4.82 -13.74
C LYS A 429 -29.19 -4.11 -14.78
N PHE A 430 -28.55 -3.02 -14.38
CA PHE A 430 -27.59 -2.34 -15.26
C PHE A 430 -26.34 -3.20 -15.48
N LEU A 431 -25.81 -3.80 -14.42
CA LEU A 431 -24.64 -4.69 -14.53
C LEU A 431 -24.94 -5.93 -15.37
N GLU A 432 -26.13 -6.51 -15.22
CA GLU A 432 -26.58 -7.66 -16.00
C GLU A 432 -26.68 -7.31 -17.50
N LEU A 433 -27.19 -6.14 -17.81
CA LEU A 433 -27.25 -5.65 -19.17
C LEU A 433 -25.86 -5.43 -19.79
N VAL A 434 -24.96 -4.74 -19.07
CA VAL A 434 -23.57 -4.54 -19.50
C VAL A 434 -22.88 -5.88 -19.71
N LYS A 435 -23.09 -6.87 -18.85
CA LYS A 435 -22.55 -8.21 -19.00
C LYS A 435 -23.06 -8.89 -20.28
N THR A 436 -24.35 -8.77 -20.55
CA THR A 436 -24.96 -9.39 -21.71
C THR A 436 -24.42 -8.83 -23.02
N ASP A 437 -24.34 -7.49 -23.12
CA ASP A 437 -23.99 -6.81 -24.37
C ASP A 437 -22.48 -6.74 -24.63
N TYR A 438 -21.68 -6.64 -23.57
CA TYR A 438 -20.23 -6.35 -23.66
C TYR A 438 -19.35 -7.44 -23.07
N GLY A 439 -19.95 -8.58 -22.73
CA GLY A 439 -19.25 -9.76 -22.27
C GLY A 439 -19.14 -9.92 -20.77
N GLN A 440 -18.82 -11.16 -20.42
CA GLN A 440 -18.84 -11.61 -19.03
C GLN A 440 -17.73 -11.02 -18.17
N ASN A 441 -16.62 -10.64 -18.80
CA ASN A 441 -15.58 -9.89 -18.14
C ASN A 441 -15.95 -8.43 -18.20
N LEU A 442 -16.61 -7.94 -17.18
CA LEU A 442 -16.79 -6.50 -16.94
C LEU A 442 -15.42 -5.76 -16.83
N LYS A 443 -14.35 -6.43 -17.19
CA LYS A 443 -12.95 -6.05 -17.31
C LYS A 443 -12.56 -5.47 -18.66
N SER A 444 -13.49 -5.04 -19.49
CA SER A 444 -13.12 -4.56 -20.83
C SER A 444 -12.09 -3.42 -20.73
N ASP A 445 -10.86 -3.77 -21.08
CA ASP A 445 -9.72 -2.84 -21.12
C ASP A 445 -9.78 -1.90 -22.33
N LYS A 446 -10.68 -2.17 -23.25
CA LYS A 446 -10.87 -1.38 -24.48
C LYS A 446 -12.35 -1.02 -24.61
N ASN A 447 -12.83 -0.19 -23.71
CA ASN A 447 -14.22 0.20 -23.73
C ASN A 447 -14.45 1.38 -24.67
N THR A 448 -14.76 1.09 -25.91
CA THR A 448 -15.23 2.08 -26.88
C THR A 448 -16.68 2.49 -26.66
N ASN A 449 -17.36 1.88 -25.67
CA ASN A 449 -18.77 2.07 -25.39
C ASN A 449 -18.96 2.68 -23.98
N ALA A 450 -18.12 3.63 -23.62
CA ALA A 450 -18.11 4.23 -22.28
C ALA A 450 -19.46 4.84 -21.89
N THR A 451 -20.16 5.44 -22.82
CA THR A 451 -21.50 6.01 -22.59
C THR A 451 -22.54 4.96 -22.22
N ASP A 452 -22.42 3.74 -22.76
CA ASP A 452 -23.33 2.64 -22.44
C ASP A 452 -22.95 1.96 -21.13
N THR A 453 -21.65 1.73 -20.91
CA THR A 453 -21.18 0.93 -19.77
C THR A 453 -20.99 1.74 -18.49
N THR A 454 -21.21 3.07 -18.53
CA THR A 454 -21.03 3.94 -17.37
C THR A 454 -22.34 4.64 -17.00
N LEU A 455 -22.82 4.37 -15.79
CA LEU A 455 -23.95 5.03 -15.18
C LEU A 455 -23.45 5.94 -14.07
N SER A 456 -23.79 7.21 -14.15
CA SER A 456 -23.36 8.23 -13.20
C SER A 456 -24.35 8.42 -12.08
N VAL A 457 -23.85 8.58 -10.86
CA VAL A 457 -24.59 9.08 -9.69
C VAL A 457 -23.96 10.38 -9.18
N GLY A 458 -23.02 10.91 -9.95
CA GLY A 458 -22.30 12.15 -9.67
C GLY A 458 -22.93 13.38 -10.29
N PRO A 459 -22.28 14.55 -10.13
CA PRO A 459 -22.77 15.83 -10.67
C PRO A 459 -22.70 15.94 -12.20
N TYR A 460 -21.93 15.07 -12.85
CA TYR A 460 -21.80 15.00 -14.30
C TYR A 460 -21.93 13.56 -14.79
N TYR A 461 -22.16 13.38 -16.10
CA TYR A 461 -22.17 12.08 -16.76
C TYR A 461 -21.40 12.14 -18.08
N ILE A 462 -20.97 11.00 -18.58
CA ILE A 462 -20.29 10.90 -19.87
C ILE A 462 -21.32 11.08 -20.98
N LYS A 463 -21.23 12.22 -21.67
CA LYS A 463 -22.10 12.55 -22.83
C LYS A 463 -21.56 11.94 -24.11
N ASP A 464 -20.24 12.04 -24.30
CA ASP A 464 -19.57 11.49 -25.46
C ASP A 464 -18.14 11.05 -25.10
N TRP A 465 -17.70 10.00 -25.76
CA TRP A 465 -16.36 9.45 -25.57
C TRP A 465 -15.86 8.86 -26.86
N LYS A 466 -14.78 9.40 -27.36
CA LYS A 466 -14.07 8.86 -28.50
C LYS A 466 -12.63 8.54 -28.09
N ALA A 467 -12.29 7.25 -28.10
CA ALA A 467 -10.97 6.79 -27.71
C ALA A 467 -9.88 7.45 -28.56
N GLY A 468 -8.85 7.99 -27.90
CA GLY A 468 -7.74 8.67 -28.56
C GLY A 468 -8.05 10.07 -29.10
N ASP A 469 -9.21 10.64 -28.79
CA ASP A 469 -9.62 11.95 -29.27
C ASP A 469 -10.17 12.83 -28.14
N HIS A 470 -11.34 12.48 -27.55
CA HIS A 470 -11.97 13.31 -26.52
C HIS A 470 -12.83 12.55 -25.52
N ILE A 471 -13.14 13.23 -24.40
CA ILE A 471 -14.16 12.84 -23.41
C ILE A 471 -14.97 14.09 -23.10
N TYR A 472 -16.28 14.04 -23.31
CA TYR A 472 -17.20 15.13 -22.99
C TYR A 472 -18.14 14.72 -21.86
N LEU A 473 -18.09 15.48 -20.76
CA LEU A 473 -19.01 15.34 -19.64
C LEU A 473 -20.06 16.45 -19.68
N GLU A 474 -21.29 16.07 -19.43
CA GLU A 474 -22.41 17.00 -19.30
C GLU A 474 -22.92 17.00 -17.86
N LYS A 475 -23.42 18.13 -17.38
CA LYS A 475 -24.01 18.29 -16.06
C LYS A 475 -25.21 17.37 -15.87
N ASN A 476 -25.22 16.62 -14.78
CA ASN A 476 -26.39 15.86 -14.34
C ASN A 476 -27.39 16.83 -13.69
N THR A 477 -28.41 17.25 -14.44
CA THR A 477 -29.44 18.19 -13.92
C THR A 477 -30.29 17.57 -12.81
N GLY A 478 -30.32 16.23 -12.71
CA GLY A 478 -30.97 15.45 -11.65
C GLY A 478 -30.14 15.30 -10.40
N TYR A 479 -28.89 15.79 -10.39
CA TYR A 479 -28.04 15.69 -9.21
C TYR A 479 -28.64 16.45 -8.03
N HIS A 480 -28.62 15.83 -6.86
CA HIS A 480 -29.37 16.31 -5.69
C HIS A 480 -28.73 17.53 -5.01
N GLU A 481 -27.43 17.78 -5.17
CA GLU A 481 -26.73 18.93 -4.59
C GLU A 481 -26.61 20.06 -5.62
N LYS A 482 -27.09 21.25 -5.26
CA LYS A 482 -27.03 22.46 -6.12
C LYS A 482 -26.53 23.69 -5.38
N VAL A 483 -26.72 23.71 -4.06
CA VAL A 483 -26.41 24.86 -3.21
C VAL A 483 -25.89 24.32 -1.87
N ASP A 484 -24.73 24.80 -1.48
CA ASP A 484 -24.23 24.65 -0.11
C ASP A 484 -24.94 25.66 0.80
N ARG A 485 -25.36 25.17 1.96
CA ARG A 485 -25.94 25.98 3.03
C ARG A 485 -25.07 25.84 4.27
N TYR A 486 -24.64 26.96 4.82
CA TYR A 486 -23.73 27.00 5.96
C TYR A 486 -24.49 27.34 7.24
N SER A 487 -23.91 27.01 8.38
CA SER A 487 -24.48 27.26 9.69
C SER A 487 -24.62 28.76 10.02
N ASP A 488 -23.80 29.60 9.39
CA ASP A 488 -23.87 31.07 9.48
C ASP A 488 -24.99 31.69 8.61
N GLY A 489 -25.78 30.88 7.94
CA GLY A 489 -26.86 31.29 7.05
C GLY A 489 -26.44 31.65 5.62
N THR A 490 -25.13 31.67 5.35
CA THR A 490 -24.65 31.92 3.97
C THR A 490 -24.93 30.74 3.05
N THR A 491 -24.92 30.99 1.74
CA THR A 491 -25.13 29.97 0.70
C THR A 491 -24.13 30.13 -0.41
N ARG A 492 -23.80 29.00 -1.08
CA ARG A 492 -22.92 29.00 -2.25
C ARG A 492 -23.49 28.04 -3.30
N ASP A 493 -23.72 28.58 -4.50
CA ASP A 493 -24.07 27.74 -5.65
C ASP A 493 -22.89 26.87 -6.04
N ILE A 494 -23.16 25.60 -6.30
CA ILE A 494 -22.17 24.59 -6.65
C ILE A 494 -22.51 23.92 -7.98
N TYR A 495 -21.51 23.29 -8.59
CA TYR A 495 -21.62 22.62 -9.89
C TYR A 495 -22.23 23.54 -10.97
N GLN A 496 -21.74 24.80 -11.05
CA GLN A 496 -22.25 25.80 -11.96
C GLN A 496 -21.78 25.59 -13.41
N ILE A 497 -20.66 24.89 -13.62
CA ILE A 497 -20.13 24.56 -14.94
C ILE A 497 -21.08 23.56 -15.62
N LYS A 498 -21.41 23.81 -16.88
CA LYS A 498 -22.34 22.95 -17.64
C LYS A 498 -21.76 21.61 -18.01
N GLY A 499 -20.45 21.55 -18.25
CA GLY A 499 -19.76 20.34 -18.60
C GLY A 499 -18.24 20.52 -18.65
N PHE A 500 -17.54 19.43 -18.89
CA PHE A 500 -16.08 19.40 -19.00
C PHE A 500 -15.69 18.64 -20.25
N ASP A 501 -14.81 19.22 -21.05
CA ASP A 501 -14.35 18.64 -22.29
C ASP A 501 -12.84 18.42 -22.25
N TRP A 502 -12.41 17.17 -22.21
CA TRP A 502 -11.02 16.78 -22.37
C TRP A 502 -10.74 16.46 -23.84
N GLN A 503 -9.71 17.06 -24.36
CA GLN A 503 -9.27 16.86 -25.74
C GLN A 503 -7.82 16.41 -25.78
N LEU A 504 -7.57 15.33 -26.49
CA LEU A 504 -6.22 14.84 -26.71
C LEU A 504 -5.51 15.72 -27.74
N ILE A 505 -4.45 16.38 -27.32
CA ILE A 505 -3.66 17.27 -28.19
C ILE A 505 -2.25 16.75 -28.46
N GLY A 506 -1.97 15.50 -28.04
CA GLY A 506 -0.63 14.95 -28.04
C GLY A 506 0.28 15.58 -26.97
N SER A 507 1.55 15.23 -27.01
CA SER A 507 2.51 15.51 -25.94
C SER A 507 3.29 16.83 -26.11
N GLN A 508 2.91 17.68 -27.04
CA GLN A 508 3.63 18.91 -27.29
C GLN A 508 3.12 20.05 -26.40
N ASN A 509 3.97 20.47 -25.45
CA ASN A 509 3.63 21.58 -24.56
C ASN A 509 3.33 22.89 -25.30
N SER A 510 4.01 23.13 -26.41
CA SER A 510 3.76 24.28 -27.27
C SER A 510 2.34 24.32 -27.84
N ILE A 511 1.72 23.17 -28.10
CA ILE A 511 0.31 23.09 -28.56
C ILE A 511 -0.63 23.45 -27.41
N SER A 512 -0.39 22.93 -26.19
CA SER A 512 -1.18 23.31 -25.01
C SER A 512 -1.07 24.80 -24.73
N GLN A 513 0.14 25.36 -24.81
CA GLN A 513 0.37 26.79 -24.62
C GLN A 513 -0.36 27.61 -25.67
N GLN A 514 -0.25 27.26 -26.95
CA GLN A 514 -0.89 28.00 -28.02
C GLN A 514 -2.42 27.96 -27.90
N ARG A 515 -3.01 26.78 -27.61
CA ARG A 515 -4.46 26.66 -27.39
C ARG A 515 -4.95 27.54 -26.24
N PHE A 516 -4.15 27.62 -25.16
CA PHE A 516 -4.49 28.49 -24.04
C PHE A 516 -4.41 29.98 -24.44
N LEU A 517 -3.36 30.39 -25.16
CA LEU A 517 -3.21 31.77 -25.67
C LEU A 517 -4.31 32.13 -26.67
N ASP A 518 -4.76 31.17 -27.47
CA ASP A 518 -5.87 31.34 -28.42
C ASP A 518 -7.24 31.31 -27.70
N GLY A 519 -7.27 31.09 -26.39
CA GLY A 519 -8.47 30.98 -25.57
C GLY A 519 -9.32 29.75 -25.85
N GLN A 520 -8.71 28.68 -26.36
CA GLN A 520 -9.37 27.41 -26.65
C GLN A 520 -9.41 26.46 -25.43
N THR A 521 -8.70 26.81 -24.37
CA THR A 521 -8.68 26.06 -23.12
C THR A 521 -8.74 26.97 -21.91
N ASP A 522 -9.25 26.45 -20.79
CA ASP A 522 -9.47 27.22 -19.57
C ASP A 522 -8.32 27.16 -18.58
N SER A 523 -7.44 26.19 -18.74
CA SER A 523 -6.27 26.07 -17.88
C SER A 523 -5.01 25.72 -18.67
N TYR A 524 -3.88 26.20 -18.17
CA TYR A 524 -2.57 25.89 -18.66
C TYR A 524 -1.58 25.92 -17.50
N SER A 525 -0.70 24.93 -17.43
CA SER A 525 0.39 24.95 -16.46
C SER A 525 1.69 25.30 -17.17
N PRO A 526 2.24 26.50 -16.95
CA PRO A 526 3.43 26.95 -17.65
C PRO A 526 4.64 26.10 -17.27
N ASP A 527 5.46 25.73 -18.26
CA ASP A 527 6.75 25.13 -18.02
C ASP A 527 7.83 26.20 -17.75
N LYS A 528 9.07 25.71 -17.55
CA LYS A 528 10.21 26.61 -17.30
C LYS A 528 10.44 27.64 -18.41
N ASP A 529 10.21 27.23 -19.66
CA ASP A 529 10.47 28.12 -20.80
C ASP A 529 9.41 29.21 -20.87
N ALA A 530 8.18 28.88 -20.56
CA ALA A 530 7.09 29.84 -20.41
C ALA A 530 7.27 30.78 -19.20
N LEU A 531 7.98 30.34 -18.16
CA LEU A 531 8.25 31.15 -16.95
C LEU A 531 9.55 31.96 -16.99
N LYS A 532 10.33 31.90 -18.05
CA LYS A 532 11.60 32.67 -18.14
C LYS A 532 11.40 34.14 -18.35
N SER A 533 10.68 34.49 -19.37
CA SER A 533 10.34 35.89 -19.71
C SER A 533 9.14 35.93 -20.65
N GLY A 534 8.22 36.84 -20.41
CA GLY A 534 7.02 37.01 -21.23
C GLY A 534 5.75 37.06 -20.42
N SER A 535 4.63 36.74 -21.05
CA SER A 535 3.30 36.89 -20.45
C SER A 535 3.04 35.92 -19.30
N PHE A 536 3.67 34.73 -19.29
CA PHE A 536 3.43 33.74 -18.25
C PHE A 536 4.30 33.91 -17.01
N GLY A 537 5.44 34.55 -17.12
CA GLY A 537 6.31 34.69 -15.95
C GLY A 537 7.67 35.31 -16.27
N SER A 538 8.49 35.44 -15.21
CA SER A 538 9.87 35.89 -15.29
C SER A 538 10.70 35.20 -14.24
N ASN A 539 11.92 34.78 -14.60
CA ASN A 539 12.86 34.11 -13.68
C ASN A 539 12.27 32.90 -12.95
N GLY A 540 11.43 32.12 -13.62
CA GLY A 540 10.81 30.93 -13.04
C GLY A 540 9.59 31.18 -12.14
N VAL A 541 9.16 32.41 -11.98
CA VAL A 541 8.00 32.83 -11.20
C VAL A 541 6.88 33.27 -12.16
N ALA A 542 5.67 32.76 -11.97
CA ALA A 542 4.53 33.11 -12.80
C ALA A 542 4.09 34.55 -12.53
N ASN A 543 3.76 35.28 -13.59
CA ASN A 543 3.06 36.57 -13.46
C ASN A 543 1.68 36.34 -12.83
N PRO A 544 1.31 37.06 -11.77
CA PRO A 544 -0.03 36.92 -11.15
C PRO A 544 -1.17 37.13 -12.15
N ASN A 545 -0.97 38.08 -13.11
CA ASN A 545 -1.90 38.35 -14.19
C ASN A 545 -1.11 38.35 -15.51
N GLY A 546 -1.62 37.62 -16.49
CA GLY A 546 -1.05 37.61 -17.84
C GLY A 546 -2.08 38.00 -18.87
N SER A 547 -1.60 38.40 -20.04
CA SER A 547 -2.45 38.72 -21.18
C SER A 547 -1.75 38.48 -22.51
N SER A 548 -2.52 38.18 -23.54
CA SER A 548 -2.09 38.09 -24.92
C SER A 548 -3.23 38.48 -25.84
N GLY A 549 -3.08 39.56 -26.58
CA GLY A 549 -4.16 40.14 -27.36
C GLY A 549 -5.37 40.55 -26.49
N LYS A 550 -6.52 40.01 -26.83
CA LYS A 550 -7.77 40.21 -26.04
C LYS A 550 -7.92 39.22 -24.87
N ARG A 551 -7.02 38.30 -24.69
CA ARG A 551 -7.10 37.23 -23.67
C ARG A 551 -6.33 37.62 -22.42
N SER A 552 -6.88 37.31 -21.30
CA SER A 552 -6.22 37.49 -19.99
C SER A 552 -6.42 36.27 -19.11
N TRP A 553 -5.54 36.11 -18.16
CA TRP A 553 -5.57 34.99 -17.20
C TRP A 553 -4.96 35.40 -15.86
N LYS A 554 -5.26 34.60 -14.86
CA LYS A 554 -4.59 34.67 -13.56
C LYS A 554 -3.78 33.43 -13.32
N SER A 555 -2.62 33.63 -12.72
CA SER A 555 -1.71 32.54 -12.35
C SER A 555 -1.75 32.30 -10.85
N TYR A 556 -1.74 31.02 -10.48
CA TYR A 556 -1.79 30.58 -9.10
C TYR A 556 -0.70 29.54 -8.85
N LYS A 557 -0.10 29.58 -7.64
CA LYS A 557 0.85 28.56 -7.21
C LYS A 557 0.07 27.36 -6.66
N THR A 558 0.37 26.17 -7.13
CA THR A 558 -0.18 24.92 -6.57
C THR A 558 0.75 24.37 -5.51
N LYS A 559 0.22 23.73 -4.48
CA LYS A 559 1.03 22.90 -3.57
C LYS A 559 1.40 21.58 -4.25
N ALA A 560 2.53 21.03 -3.84
CA ALA A 560 2.94 19.72 -4.28
C ALA A 560 2.09 18.64 -3.61
N ASP A 561 1.69 17.65 -4.37
CA ASP A 561 1.06 16.46 -3.85
C ASP A 561 2.03 15.26 -3.82
N SER A 562 3.20 15.44 -4.39
CA SER A 562 4.25 14.44 -4.45
C SER A 562 5.61 15.08 -4.67
N ASN A 563 6.64 14.37 -4.25
CA ASN A 563 8.04 14.72 -4.52
C ASN A 563 8.62 13.72 -5.52
N PHE A 564 9.23 14.26 -6.59
CA PHE A 564 9.84 13.45 -7.64
C PHE A 564 11.20 12.91 -7.21
N LYS A 565 11.44 11.65 -7.53
CA LYS A 565 12.64 10.91 -7.17
C LYS A 565 13.33 10.34 -8.42
N ILE A 566 14.63 10.20 -8.33
CA ILE A 566 15.38 9.25 -9.14
C ILE A 566 15.22 7.91 -8.42
N ASN A 567 14.44 7.00 -9.00
CA ASN A 567 14.30 5.66 -8.43
C ASN A 567 15.59 4.88 -8.67
N VAL A 568 16.08 4.22 -7.66
CA VAL A 568 17.29 3.40 -7.71
C VAL A 568 16.92 1.98 -7.33
N ASN A 569 17.30 1.01 -8.15
CA ASN A 569 17.20 -0.38 -7.79
C ASN A 569 18.43 -0.78 -6.97
N ALA A 570 18.31 -0.64 -5.68
CA ALA A 570 19.37 -0.93 -4.71
C ALA A 570 19.29 -2.36 -4.14
N THR A 571 18.50 -3.25 -4.75
CA THR A 571 18.44 -4.65 -4.34
C THR A 571 19.72 -5.39 -4.67
N THR A 572 20.14 -6.29 -3.79
CA THR A 572 21.11 -7.34 -4.14
C THR A 572 20.45 -8.33 -5.11
N GLU A 573 21.24 -9.18 -5.77
CA GLU A 573 20.68 -10.25 -6.62
C GLU A 573 19.78 -11.19 -5.84
N GLU A 574 20.12 -11.50 -4.58
CA GLU A 574 19.31 -12.34 -3.70
C GLU A 574 17.97 -11.68 -3.38
N GLN A 575 17.98 -10.41 -2.98
CA GLN A 575 16.76 -9.66 -2.71
C GLN A 575 15.89 -9.49 -3.96
N TRP A 576 16.52 -9.20 -5.11
CA TRP A 576 15.79 -9.10 -6.37
C TRP A 576 15.09 -10.44 -6.70
N ASN A 577 15.78 -11.56 -6.57
CA ASN A 577 15.21 -12.88 -6.79
C ASN A 577 14.06 -13.19 -5.81
N LYS A 578 14.20 -12.78 -4.54
CA LYS A 578 13.15 -12.90 -3.53
C LYS A 578 11.88 -12.12 -3.89
N PHE A 579 12.03 -10.93 -4.46
CA PHE A 579 10.91 -10.05 -4.77
C PHE A 579 10.37 -10.25 -6.19
N PHE A 580 11.23 -10.45 -7.15
CA PHE A 580 10.92 -10.40 -8.58
C PHE A 580 11.36 -11.64 -9.38
N GLY A 581 12.05 -12.60 -8.80
CA GLY A 581 12.49 -13.82 -9.48
C GLY A 581 11.34 -14.75 -9.85
N THR A 582 11.67 -15.97 -10.29
CA THR A 582 10.68 -16.99 -10.71
C THR A 582 9.66 -17.34 -9.63
N ASN A 583 10.05 -17.19 -8.36
CA ASN A 583 9.17 -17.34 -7.18
C ASN A 583 8.98 -16.01 -6.42
N GLY A 584 9.14 -14.90 -7.11
CA GLY A 584 9.11 -13.59 -6.50
C GLY A 584 7.81 -13.29 -5.73
N SER A 585 7.93 -12.66 -4.57
CA SER A 585 6.81 -12.32 -3.72
C SER A 585 5.99 -11.13 -4.25
N VAL A 586 6.63 -10.21 -4.98
CA VAL A 586 6.00 -9.02 -5.57
C VAL A 586 5.58 -9.28 -7.02
N TYR A 587 6.50 -9.79 -7.81
CA TYR A 587 6.26 -10.16 -9.21
C TYR A 587 7.01 -11.44 -9.55
N LYS A 588 6.47 -12.25 -10.46
CA LYS A 588 7.10 -13.51 -10.89
C LYS A 588 7.54 -13.40 -12.33
N HIS A 589 8.84 -13.38 -12.55
CA HIS A 589 9.44 -13.52 -13.87
C HIS A 589 9.52 -14.98 -14.30
N ASP A 590 9.63 -15.18 -15.61
CA ASP A 590 10.08 -16.47 -16.13
C ASP A 590 11.60 -16.65 -15.95
N SER A 591 12.09 -17.86 -16.21
CA SER A 591 13.49 -18.21 -15.98
C SER A 591 14.50 -17.54 -16.93
N THR A 592 14.04 -16.82 -17.93
CA THR A 592 14.90 -16.08 -18.89
C THR A 592 15.30 -14.71 -18.35
N VAL A 593 14.58 -14.20 -17.35
CA VAL A 593 14.83 -12.90 -16.71
C VAL A 593 15.61 -13.14 -15.43
N THR A 594 16.78 -12.55 -15.32
CA THR A 594 17.71 -12.74 -14.19
C THR A 594 18.02 -11.44 -13.48
N ALA A 595 18.32 -11.53 -12.20
CA ALA A 595 18.68 -10.39 -11.35
C ALA A 595 19.83 -9.55 -11.93
N SER A 596 20.86 -10.21 -12.47
CA SER A 596 22.05 -9.55 -13.01
C SER A 596 21.78 -8.58 -14.18
N GLN A 597 20.62 -8.66 -14.80
CA GLN A 597 20.19 -7.70 -15.82
C GLN A 597 19.82 -6.33 -15.25
N PHE A 598 19.42 -6.29 -13.98
CA PHE A 598 18.82 -5.08 -13.37
C PHE A 598 19.47 -4.66 -12.05
N THR A 599 20.33 -5.49 -11.48
CA THR A 599 21.08 -5.17 -10.26
C THR A 599 22.53 -4.82 -10.61
N ALA A 600 23.14 -4.00 -9.79
CA ALA A 600 24.58 -3.77 -9.81
C ALA A 600 25.08 -3.81 -8.37
N PHE A 601 26.10 -4.61 -8.12
CA PHE A 601 26.57 -4.88 -6.75
C PHE A 601 26.94 -3.62 -5.95
N TYR A 602 27.34 -2.54 -6.63
CA TYR A 602 27.63 -1.24 -5.99
C TYR A 602 26.35 -0.43 -5.69
N LEU A 603 25.19 -0.71 -6.35
CA LEU A 603 23.95 -0.01 -6.06
C LEU A 603 23.31 -0.42 -4.72
N SER A 604 23.66 -1.57 -4.18
CA SER A 604 23.25 -1.99 -2.84
C SER A 604 24.20 -1.48 -1.73
N ASN A 605 25.33 -0.87 -2.10
CA ASN A 605 26.28 -0.30 -1.15
C ASN A 605 25.82 1.08 -0.68
N LYS A 606 25.83 1.29 0.64
CA LYS A 606 25.37 2.52 1.27
C LYS A 606 26.18 3.74 0.85
N HIS A 607 27.50 3.62 0.82
CA HIS A 607 28.39 4.69 0.43
C HIS A 607 28.19 5.10 -1.02
N PHE A 608 27.96 4.13 -1.91
CA PHE A 608 27.64 4.45 -3.30
C PHE A 608 26.30 5.19 -3.44
N LEU A 609 25.28 4.83 -2.68
CA LEU A 609 24.00 5.55 -2.66
C LEU A 609 24.15 6.96 -2.07
N ASN A 610 24.99 7.13 -1.04
CA ASN A 610 25.33 8.43 -0.47
C ASN A 610 26.06 9.31 -1.50
N PHE A 611 27.04 8.75 -2.23
CA PHE A 611 27.69 9.46 -3.35
C PHE A 611 26.65 10.01 -4.33
N LEU A 612 25.71 9.18 -4.77
CA LEU A 612 24.66 9.61 -5.70
C LEU A 612 23.78 10.73 -5.09
N SER A 613 23.47 10.64 -3.79
CA SER A 613 22.63 11.62 -3.12
C SER A 613 23.33 12.96 -2.92
N TYR A 614 24.57 12.95 -2.41
CA TYR A 614 25.35 14.16 -2.19
C TYR A 614 25.83 14.78 -3.50
N GLY A 615 26.13 13.97 -4.51
CA GLY A 615 26.54 14.42 -5.83
C GLY A 615 25.42 14.99 -6.70
N LEU A 616 24.16 14.95 -6.26
CA LEU A 616 23.01 15.45 -7.03
C LEU A 616 22.81 16.95 -6.81
N ASP A 617 23.19 17.78 -7.77
CA ASP A 617 22.96 19.24 -7.74
C ASP A 617 21.49 19.58 -8.03
N ARG A 618 20.67 19.48 -6.99
CA ARG A 618 19.23 19.72 -7.06
C ARG A 618 18.90 21.16 -7.44
N GLN A 619 19.68 22.12 -6.99
CA GLN A 619 19.44 23.55 -7.28
C GLN A 619 19.61 23.85 -8.77
N THR A 620 20.75 23.48 -9.35
CA THR A 620 21.01 23.69 -10.79
C THR A 620 19.98 22.97 -11.65
N ILE A 621 19.69 21.71 -11.34
CA ILE A 621 18.69 20.92 -12.07
C ILE A 621 17.31 21.57 -12.00
N CYS A 622 16.90 22.05 -10.84
CA CYS A 622 15.56 22.64 -10.64
C CYS A 622 15.48 24.04 -11.23
N ALA A 623 16.52 24.86 -11.10
CA ALA A 623 16.58 26.19 -11.68
C ALA A 623 16.43 26.14 -13.21
N SER A 624 17.10 25.17 -13.86
CA SER A 624 16.95 24.97 -15.30
C SER A 624 15.54 24.53 -15.74
N ARG A 625 14.68 24.10 -14.82
CA ARG A 625 13.34 23.53 -15.09
C ARG A 625 12.19 24.27 -14.43
N GLY A 626 12.46 25.37 -13.72
CA GLY A 626 11.41 26.09 -12.97
C GLY A 626 10.75 25.19 -11.91
N ARG A 627 11.53 24.35 -11.22
CA ARG A 627 11.06 23.45 -10.17
C ARG A 627 11.64 23.87 -8.82
N THR A 628 10.98 23.46 -7.74
CA THR A 628 11.47 23.69 -6.37
C THR A 628 12.27 22.47 -5.93
N PRO A 629 13.57 22.62 -5.62
CA PRO A 629 14.38 21.52 -5.12
C PRO A 629 13.86 21.07 -3.75
N THR A 630 13.98 19.77 -3.46
CA THR A 630 13.67 19.24 -2.12
C THR A 630 14.36 17.90 -1.87
N GLN A 631 14.62 17.62 -0.60
CA GLN A 631 15.04 16.31 -0.10
C GLN A 631 13.93 15.58 0.66
N GLU A 632 12.81 16.25 0.92
CA GLU A 632 11.69 15.71 1.67
C GLU A 632 11.09 14.49 0.97
N TYR A 633 10.81 13.46 1.75
CA TYR A 633 10.16 12.25 1.25
C TYR A 633 8.69 12.51 0.94
N LEU A 634 7.95 13.06 1.89
CA LEU A 634 6.57 13.50 1.72
C LEU A 634 6.51 14.98 1.33
N SER A 635 5.50 15.34 0.58
CA SER A 635 5.20 16.75 0.30
C SER A 635 4.41 17.39 1.46
N ASP A 636 4.36 18.71 1.48
CA ASP A 636 3.65 19.49 2.48
C ASP A 636 2.12 19.35 2.43
N ASN A 637 1.60 18.60 1.47
CA ASN A 637 0.18 18.30 1.35
C ASN A 637 -0.29 17.14 2.25
N TYR A 638 0.64 16.40 2.86
CA TYR A 638 0.29 15.31 3.77
C TYR A 638 -0.03 15.83 5.17
N LEU A 639 -1.27 15.59 5.61
CA LEU A 639 -1.79 16.13 6.87
C LEU A 639 -1.71 15.07 7.98
N ILE A 640 -0.97 15.39 9.05
CA ILE A 640 -0.89 14.57 10.26
C ILE A 640 -2.11 14.77 11.15
N ASP A 641 -2.68 15.98 11.11
CA ASP A 641 -3.96 16.32 11.71
C ASP A 641 -4.86 16.93 10.64
N PRO A 642 -5.60 16.08 9.92
CA PRO A 642 -6.43 16.53 8.82
C PRO A 642 -7.66 17.35 9.27
N GLU A 643 -8.10 17.21 10.50
CA GLU A 643 -9.23 17.99 11.03
C GLU A 643 -8.83 19.45 11.27
N ASN A 644 -7.57 19.69 11.63
CA ASN A 644 -7.02 21.04 11.83
C ASN A 644 -6.10 21.48 10.67
N SER A 645 -6.05 20.74 9.57
CA SER A 645 -5.22 21.02 8.37
C SER A 645 -3.73 21.16 8.66
N VAL A 646 -3.21 20.42 9.67
CA VAL A 646 -1.80 20.47 10.06
C VAL A 646 -0.98 19.53 9.18
N SER A 647 -0.02 20.09 8.45
CA SER A 647 0.93 19.31 7.63
C SER A 647 1.93 18.55 8.51
N TYR A 648 2.24 17.32 8.11
CA TYR A 648 3.30 16.54 8.74
C TYR A 648 4.67 17.25 8.63
N ASN A 649 4.95 17.91 7.50
CA ASN A 649 6.20 18.62 7.29
C ASN A 649 6.42 19.80 8.25
N SER A 650 5.37 20.29 8.92
CA SER A 650 5.48 21.31 9.96
C SER A 650 5.99 20.78 11.31
N THR A 651 6.03 19.45 11.50
CA THR A 651 6.39 18.83 12.79
C THR A 651 7.89 18.82 13.04
N GLU A 652 8.28 18.87 14.31
CA GLU A 652 9.69 18.72 14.70
C GLU A 652 10.24 17.33 14.34
N ALA A 653 9.41 16.30 14.36
CA ALA A 653 9.81 14.96 13.97
C ALA A 653 10.26 14.90 12.49
N HIS A 654 9.52 15.54 11.58
CA HIS A 654 9.93 15.66 10.18
C HIS A 654 11.22 16.49 10.01
N LYS A 655 11.29 17.62 10.66
CA LYS A 655 12.50 18.48 10.63
C LYS A 655 13.74 17.72 11.10
N ALA A 656 13.61 16.90 12.14
CA ALA A 656 14.69 16.09 12.67
C ALA A 656 15.17 15.02 11.68
N VAL A 657 14.29 14.49 10.82
CA VAL A 657 14.68 13.50 9.78
C VAL A 657 15.71 14.07 8.82
N LEU A 658 15.62 15.35 8.50
CA LEU A 658 16.47 16.03 7.53
C LEU A 658 17.57 16.87 8.16
N ALA A 659 17.64 17.00 9.50
CA ALA A 659 18.53 17.90 10.19
C ALA A 659 20.00 17.73 9.81
N ASP A 660 20.45 16.48 9.62
CA ASP A 660 21.81 16.15 9.26
C ASP A 660 22.12 16.30 7.76
N ARG A 661 21.11 16.49 6.93
CA ARG A 661 21.22 16.48 5.46
C ARG A 661 20.78 17.79 4.81
N TYR A 662 19.90 18.51 5.49
CA TYR A 662 19.29 19.71 4.94
C TYR A 662 20.25 20.91 5.14
N ASN A 663 20.66 21.48 4.03
CA ASN A 663 21.48 22.68 3.97
C ASN A 663 20.99 23.59 2.84
N ASP A 664 21.58 24.76 2.69
CA ASP A 664 21.24 25.75 1.66
C ASP A 664 21.39 25.22 0.22
N THR A 665 22.08 24.10 0.05
CA THR A 665 22.30 23.43 -1.23
C THR A 665 21.37 22.22 -1.45
N TYR A 666 20.39 22.02 -0.60
CA TYR A 666 19.48 20.87 -0.66
C TYR A 666 20.22 19.53 -0.71
N GLY A 667 21.24 19.39 0.15
CA GLY A 667 22.04 18.18 0.29
C GLY A 667 23.10 17.95 -0.77
N TYR A 668 23.31 18.88 -1.70
CA TYR A 668 24.46 18.83 -2.61
C TYR A 668 25.75 19.17 -1.87
N ASN A 669 26.72 18.27 -1.93
CA ASN A 669 28.05 18.44 -1.37
C ASN A 669 29.04 17.58 -2.16
N ALA A 670 29.81 18.21 -3.03
CA ALA A 670 30.74 17.51 -3.90
C ALA A 670 31.84 16.77 -3.13
N ASP A 671 32.40 17.41 -2.08
CA ASP A 671 33.47 16.81 -1.26
C ASP A 671 32.95 15.57 -0.48
N ALA A 672 31.73 15.67 0.07
CA ALA A 672 31.10 14.53 0.70
C ALA A 672 30.80 13.40 -0.31
N ALA A 673 30.39 13.74 -1.52
CA ALA A 673 30.19 12.77 -2.57
C ALA A 673 31.47 12.05 -2.97
N GLU A 674 32.60 12.78 -3.11
CA GLU A 674 33.89 12.16 -3.37
C GLU A 674 34.32 11.22 -2.25
N ASN A 675 34.20 11.65 -1.00
CA ASN A 675 34.52 10.78 0.16
C ASN A 675 33.69 9.52 0.20
N GLU A 676 32.41 9.61 -0.06
CA GLU A 676 31.51 8.47 -0.11
C GLU A 676 31.83 7.54 -1.30
N LEU A 677 32.21 8.10 -2.44
CA LEU A 677 32.68 7.31 -3.57
C LEU A 677 34.00 6.59 -3.24
N ALA A 678 34.94 7.24 -2.54
CA ALA A 678 36.19 6.62 -2.10
C ALA A 678 35.91 5.40 -1.22
N LEU A 679 35.02 5.54 -0.23
CA LEU A 679 34.62 4.42 0.63
C LEU A 679 33.95 3.30 -0.19
N ALA A 680 33.08 3.62 -1.13
CA ALA A 680 32.46 2.62 -2.01
C ALA A 680 33.48 1.92 -2.92
N MET A 681 34.50 2.64 -3.37
CA MET A 681 35.60 2.07 -4.14
C MET A 681 36.35 1.01 -3.30
N GLU A 682 36.70 1.35 -2.06
CA GLU A 682 37.44 0.46 -1.16
C GLU A 682 36.59 -0.76 -0.73
N GLU A 683 35.35 -0.53 -0.33
CA GLU A 683 34.50 -1.58 0.25
C GLU A 683 33.99 -2.58 -0.80
N VAL A 684 33.56 -2.09 -1.96
CA VAL A 684 32.79 -2.94 -2.88
C VAL A 684 33.31 -2.93 -4.31
N ILE A 685 33.80 -1.81 -4.84
CA ILE A 685 34.13 -1.71 -6.27
C ILE A 685 35.46 -2.37 -6.56
N ILE A 686 36.53 -1.99 -5.87
CA ILE A 686 37.87 -2.57 -6.08
C ILE A 686 37.91 -4.07 -5.78
N PRO A 687 37.33 -4.56 -4.66
CA PRO A 687 37.27 -5.99 -4.38
C PRO A 687 36.53 -6.83 -5.43
N ASN A 688 35.60 -6.21 -6.15
CA ASN A 688 34.78 -6.85 -7.18
C ASN A 688 35.06 -6.35 -8.60
N LYS A 689 36.22 -5.75 -8.85
CA LYS A 689 36.56 -5.18 -10.16
C LYS A 689 36.42 -6.15 -11.33
N ASP A 690 36.61 -7.44 -11.09
CA ASP A 690 36.49 -8.48 -12.12
C ASP A 690 35.03 -8.69 -12.60
N LYS A 691 34.07 -8.18 -11.86
CA LYS A 691 32.66 -8.13 -12.27
C LYS A 691 32.32 -6.92 -13.14
N LEU A 692 33.24 -5.93 -13.24
CA LEU A 692 33.03 -4.74 -14.04
C LEU A 692 33.39 -5.01 -15.51
N LYS A 693 32.59 -4.43 -16.42
CA LYS A 693 32.95 -4.37 -17.83
C LYS A 693 34.07 -3.37 -18.07
N THR A 694 34.89 -3.59 -19.07
CA THR A 694 35.86 -2.61 -19.51
C THR A 694 35.29 -1.74 -20.63
N LYS A 695 35.92 -0.59 -20.91
CA LYS A 695 35.49 0.37 -21.94
C LYS A 695 35.53 -0.27 -23.33
N ASN A 696 36.56 -1.06 -23.57
CA ASN A 696 36.79 -1.76 -24.83
C ASN A 696 36.86 -3.27 -24.58
N ASN A 697 36.35 -4.06 -25.52
CA ASN A 697 36.42 -5.52 -25.42
C ASN A 697 37.85 -6.09 -25.65
N SER A 698 38.81 -5.25 -25.99
CA SER A 698 40.20 -5.62 -26.21
C SER A 698 41.16 -4.61 -25.57
N GLY A 699 42.34 -5.07 -25.23
CA GLY A 699 43.33 -4.27 -24.51
C GLY A 699 43.46 -4.63 -23.03
N VAL A 700 44.48 -4.09 -22.38
CA VAL A 700 44.73 -4.37 -20.97
C VAL A 700 43.69 -3.64 -20.13
N ALA A 701 42.91 -4.41 -19.38
CA ALA A 701 41.89 -3.89 -18.49
C ALA A 701 42.48 -3.06 -17.34
N GLY A 702 41.76 -2.05 -16.88
CA GLY A 702 42.20 -1.20 -15.80
C GLY A 702 43.31 -0.20 -16.18
N THR A 703 43.40 0.14 -17.44
CA THR A 703 44.29 1.22 -17.91
C THR A 703 43.48 2.45 -18.31
N SER A 704 44.09 3.62 -18.40
CA SER A 704 43.42 4.83 -18.87
C SER A 704 42.86 4.70 -20.31
N ALA A 705 43.41 3.81 -21.13
CA ALA A 705 42.91 3.50 -22.47
C ALA A 705 41.76 2.51 -22.45
N ASN A 706 41.68 1.65 -21.42
CA ASN A 706 40.63 0.63 -21.25
C ASN A 706 40.23 0.50 -19.77
N PRO A 707 39.60 1.54 -19.19
CA PRO A 707 39.20 1.55 -17.79
C PRO A 707 38.09 0.53 -17.48
N TYR A 708 38.05 0.09 -16.23
CA TYR A 708 36.85 -0.58 -15.69
C TYR A 708 35.72 0.43 -15.61
N ARG A 709 34.52 0.03 -16.04
CA ARG A 709 33.36 0.90 -16.09
C ARG A 709 32.40 0.65 -14.93
N ILE A 710 32.19 1.69 -14.15
CA ILE A 710 31.10 1.77 -13.15
C ILE A 710 29.92 2.41 -13.90
N THR A 711 28.94 1.59 -14.32
CA THR A 711 27.87 2.07 -15.20
C THR A 711 26.52 1.99 -14.52
N LEU A 712 25.75 3.06 -14.65
CA LEU A 712 24.35 3.11 -14.26
C LEU A 712 23.47 3.14 -15.49
N ASP A 713 22.61 2.16 -15.63
CA ASP A 713 21.69 2.08 -16.75
C ASP A 713 20.36 2.75 -16.36
N ARG A 714 20.03 3.84 -17.05
CA ARG A 714 18.76 4.52 -16.85
C ARG A 714 17.71 4.06 -17.86
N LYS A 715 16.54 3.73 -17.38
CA LYS A 715 15.37 3.41 -18.19
C LYS A 715 14.39 4.58 -18.15
N TRP A 716 14.32 5.31 -19.27
CA TRP A 716 13.46 6.48 -19.42
C TRP A 716 12.59 6.36 -20.67
N MET A 717 11.60 7.26 -20.80
CA MET A 717 10.54 7.10 -21.78
C MET A 717 10.96 7.12 -23.25
N ASN A 718 11.85 7.97 -23.65
CA ASN A 718 12.30 8.04 -25.05
C ASN A 718 13.59 8.82 -25.21
N SER A 719 14.17 8.75 -26.39
CA SER A 719 15.42 9.44 -26.74
C SER A 719 15.35 10.98 -26.65
N GLY A 720 14.16 11.57 -26.75
CA GLY A 720 13.95 13.01 -26.58
C GLY A 720 14.05 13.46 -25.14
N ASP A 721 13.61 12.61 -24.19
CA ASP A 721 13.76 12.86 -22.75
C ASP A 721 15.23 12.73 -22.32
N VAL A 722 16.03 11.95 -23.05
CA VAL A 722 17.47 11.77 -22.78
C VAL A 722 18.21 13.09 -22.81
N LYS A 723 18.03 13.90 -23.86
CA LYS A 723 18.69 15.21 -23.98
C LYS A 723 18.23 16.20 -22.92
N SER A 724 16.98 16.06 -22.47
CA SER A 724 16.41 17.04 -21.55
C SER A 724 16.71 16.77 -20.07
N TYR A 725 17.16 15.56 -19.76
CA TYR A 725 17.54 15.17 -18.40
C TYR A 725 18.99 14.68 -18.30
N GLY A 726 19.79 14.83 -19.37
CA GLY A 726 21.21 14.47 -19.37
C GLY A 726 22.00 15.23 -18.29
N ASP A 727 21.72 16.52 -18.17
CA ASP A 727 22.31 17.40 -17.16
C ASP A 727 22.03 16.97 -15.70
N VAL A 728 21.01 16.15 -15.43
CA VAL A 728 20.75 15.59 -14.09
C VAL A 728 21.95 14.77 -13.60
N PHE A 729 22.65 14.12 -14.53
CA PHE A 729 23.75 13.22 -14.22
C PHE A 729 25.14 13.84 -14.45
N ASP A 730 25.17 15.08 -14.93
CA ASP A 730 26.45 15.76 -15.22
C ASP A 730 27.27 15.97 -13.95
N SER A 731 26.64 16.33 -12.84
CA SER A 731 27.35 16.48 -11.55
C SER A 731 27.92 15.14 -11.08
N TRP A 732 27.16 14.04 -11.17
CA TRP A 732 27.68 12.72 -10.81
C TRP A 732 28.88 12.32 -11.67
N THR A 733 28.72 12.47 -12.99
CA THR A 733 29.74 12.09 -13.95
C THR A 733 31.01 12.91 -13.75
N LYS A 734 30.87 14.23 -13.50
CA LYS A 734 31.98 15.11 -13.24
C LYS A 734 32.72 14.74 -11.96
N ILE A 735 32.02 14.70 -10.82
CA ILE A 735 32.60 14.39 -9.51
C ILE A 735 33.30 13.03 -9.56
N ALA A 736 32.62 12.00 -10.05
CA ALA A 736 33.20 10.67 -10.08
C ALA A 736 34.43 10.57 -10.98
N ASN A 737 34.36 11.08 -12.20
CA ASN A 737 35.50 10.94 -13.13
C ASN A 737 36.69 11.83 -12.77
N ASP A 738 36.47 13.01 -12.19
CA ASP A 738 37.57 13.85 -11.67
C ASP A 738 38.26 13.10 -10.52
N PHE A 739 37.53 12.55 -9.57
CA PHE A 739 38.06 11.73 -8.48
C PHE A 739 38.77 10.47 -8.98
N LEU A 740 38.14 9.67 -9.83
CA LEU A 740 38.68 8.41 -10.35
C LEU A 740 39.96 8.65 -11.17
N LYS A 741 40.06 9.76 -11.86
CA LYS A 741 41.28 10.16 -12.59
C LYS A 741 42.40 10.59 -11.66
N SER A 742 42.09 11.37 -10.62
CA SER A 742 43.04 11.82 -9.62
C SER A 742 43.66 10.64 -8.87
N GLU A 743 42.80 9.79 -8.29
CA GLU A 743 43.20 8.75 -7.35
C GLU A 743 43.66 7.46 -8.03
N TYR A 744 43.09 7.12 -9.18
CA TYR A 744 43.35 5.84 -9.85
C TYR A 744 43.94 6.00 -11.26
N GLY A 745 44.41 7.20 -11.63
CA GLY A 745 45.07 7.44 -12.91
C GLY A 745 44.21 7.13 -14.15
N GLY A 746 42.87 7.09 -13.97
CA GLY A 746 41.95 6.76 -15.06
C GLY A 746 41.75 5.25 -15.28
N SER A 747 42.16 4.40 -14.33
CA SER A 747 41.91 2.96 -14.37
C SER A 747 40.45 2.60 -14.25
N TYR A 748 39.62 3.54 -13.76
CA TYR A 748 38.16 3.42 -13.66
C TYR A 748 37.49 4.60 -14.33
N GLU A 749 36.30 4.37 -14.88
CA GLU A 749 35.43 5.37 -15.50
C GLU A 749 34.01 5.22 -15.00
N PHE A 750 33.36 6.30 -14.62
CA PHE A 750 31.94 6.32 -14.28
C PHE A 750 31.12 6.82 -15.46
N ALA A 751 30.00 6.14 -15.76
CA ALA A 751 29.10 6.53 -16.84
C ALA A 751 27.64 6.24 -16.52
N VAL A 752 26.73 7.08 -16.99
CA VAL A 752 25.29 6.84 -16.97
C VAL A 752 24.84 6.56 -18.40
N ASN A 753 24.41 5.33 -18.66
CA ASN A 753 23.96 4.89 -19.96
C ASN A 753 22.45 5.08 -20.10
N GLN A 754 22.02 5.42 -21.31
CA GLN A 754 20.60 5.34 -21.67
C GLN A 754 20.30 3.97 -22.26
N ILE A 755 19.38 3.24 -21.62
CA ILE A 755 18.74 2.08 -22.24
C ILE A 755 17.57 2.58 -23.06
N ASP A 756 17.38 2.04 -24.25
CA ASP A 756 16.30 2.42 -25.14
C ASP A 756 14.96 2.39 -24.43
N GLY A 757 14.31 3.55 -24.46
CA GLY A 757 13.05 3.75 -23.80
C GLY A 757 11.93 3.04 -24.52
N THR A 758 11.00 2.58 -23.76
CA THR A 758 9.71 2.14 -24.26
C THR A 758 8.86 3.32 -24.71
N ALA A 759 7.81 3.04 -25.47
CA ALA A 759 7.02 4.08 -26.09
C ALA A 759 6.14 4.88 -25.12
N SER A 760 5.91 4.40 -23.90
CA SER A 760 5.00 5.05 -22.95
C SER A 760 5.53 5.12 -21.52
N TYR A 761 5.02 6.10 -20.76
CA TYR A 761 5.29 6.20 -19.31
C TYR A 761 4.81 4.98 -18.55
N ASN A 762 3.65 4.42 -18.94
CA ASN A 762 3.11 3.25 -18.28
C ASN A 762 4.04 2.05 -18.40
N ASP A 763 4.69 1.85 -19.56
CA ASP A 763 5.64 0.76 -19.74
C ASP A 763 6.88 0.92 -18.84
N VAL A 764 7.37 2.16 -18.67
CA VAL A 764 8.46 2.45 -17.74
C VAL A 764 8.04 2.24 -16.29
N TYR A 765 6.81 2.63 -15.96
CA TYR A 765 6.26 2.43 -14.62
C TYR A 765 6.04 0.95 -14.30
N ASP A 766 5.52 0.19 -15.26
CA ASP A 766 5.31 -1.25 -15.11
C ASP A 766 6.64 -2.01 -15.03
N ALA A 767 7.65 -1.61 -15.79
CA ALA A 767 9.01 -2.15 -15.66
C ALA A 767 9.56 -1.95 -14.23
N ARG A 768 9.34 -0.79 -13.62
CA ARG A 768 9.74 -0.56 -12.23
C ARG A 768 9.01 -1.47 -11.24
N LYS A 769 7.70 -1.66 -11.42
CA LYS A 769 6.93 -2.60 -10.59
C LYS A 769 7.46 -4.04 -10.66
N ARG A 770 8.07 -4.40 -11.77
CA ARG A 770 8.68 -5.71 -12.00
C ARG A 770 10.16 -5.77 -11.64
N GLY A 771 10.76 -4.67 -11.14
CA GLY A 771 12.18 -4.62 -10.83
C GLY A 771 13.11 -4.59 -12.05
N GLU A 772 12.60 -4.28 -13.25
CA GLU A 772 13.33 -4.30 -14.53
C GLU A 772 14.02 -2.96 -14.83
N PHE A 773 14.80 -2.44 -13.91
CA PHE A 773 15.52 -1.18 -14.07
C PHE A 773 16.69 -1.07 -13.07
N GLN A 774 17.67 -0.22 -13.35
CA GLN A 774 18.67 0.24 -12.38
C GLN A 774 18.34 1.66 -11.91
N LEU A 775 18.19 2.60 -12.84
CA LEU A 775 17.71 3.95 -12.56
C LEU A 775 16.39 4.22 -13.29
N GLY A 776 15.43 4.74 -12.55
CA GLY A 776 14.16 5.21 -13.06
C GLY A 776 13.84 6.62 -12.58
N PHE A 777 12.65 7.09 -12.91
CA PHE A 777 12.19 8.41 -12.50
C PHE A 777 10.68 8.39 -12.24
N GLY A 778 10.27 8.97 -11.13
CA GLY A 778 8.86 9.06 -10.84
C GLY A 778 8.51 9.70 -9.51
N ALA A 779 7.23 9.83 -9.30
CA ALA A 779 6.61 10.27 -8.07
C ALA A 779 5.36 9.43 -7.82
N ILE A 780 4.96 9.36 -6.59
CA ILE A 780 3.71 8.76 -6.16
C ILE A 780 3.01 9.72 -5.20
N SER A 781 1.71 9.77 -5.26
CA SER A 781 0.85 10.48 -4.33
C SER A 781 -0.28 9.57 -3.88
N GLY A 782 -0.84 9.84 -2.73
CA GLY A 782 -1.99 9.13 -2.17
C GLY A 782 -2.17 9.48 -0.71
N ASN A 783 -3.26 9.08 -0.11
CA ASN A 783 -3.53 9.13 1.33
C ASN A 783 -3.05 10.38 2.08
N ALA A 784 -3.20 11.57 1.48
CA ALA A 784 -2.73 12.81 2.08
C ALA A 784 -3.32 13.07 3.48
N LEU A 785 -4.50 12.52 3.78
CA LEU A 785 -5.16 12.61 5.09
C LEU A 785 -4.83 11.44 6.03
N ASP A 786 -4.08 10.45 5.56
CA ASP A 786 -3.59 9.32 6.33
C ASP A 786 -2.17 8.95 5.90
N PRO A 787 -1.17 9.76 6.29
CA PRO A 787 0.22 9.57 5.89
C PRO A 787 0.79 8.19 6.24
N LEU A 788 0.38 7.61 7.38
CA LEU A 788 0.89 6.30 7.80
C LEU A 788 0.49 5.19 6.82
N SER A 789 -0.74 5.19 6.32
CA SER A 789 -1.16 4.19 5.33
C SER A 789 -0.42 4.34 4.00
N PHE A 790 0.05 5.55 3.66
CA PHE A 790 0.87 5.77 2.48
C PHE A 790 2.25 5.09 2.57
N PHE A 791 2.80 4.95 3.77
CA PHE A 791 4.10 4.28 3.99
C PHE A 791 4.05 2.75 3.77
N GLU A 792 2.86 2.15 3.61
CA GLU A 792 2.73 0.72 3.32
C GLU A 792 3.47 0.29 2.05
N VAL A 793 3.49 1.14 1.02
CA VAL A 793 4.13 0.84 -0.27
C VAL A 793 5.65 0.65 -0.18
N LEU A 794 6.25 0.98 0.94
CA LEU A 794 7.69 0.83 1.20
C LEU A 794 8.05 -0.50 1.86
N LYS A 795 7.07 -1.29 2.26
CA LYS A 795 7.30 -2.58 2.89
C LYS A 795 7.76 -3.62 1.88
N SER A 796 8.73 -4.42 2.26
CA SER A 796 9.20 -5.55 1.46
C SER A 796 8.25 -6.74 1.48
N ASP A 797 7.43 -6.86 2.54
CA ASP A 797 6.41 -7.90 2.68
C ASP A 797 5.06 -7.50 2.08
N ASN A 798 5.05 -6.46 1.25
CA ASN A 798 3.82 -5.97 0.64
C ASN A 798 3.22 -7.01 -0.32
N SER A 799 2.34 -7.83 0.22
CA SER A 799 1.69 -8.93 -0.48
C SER A 799 0.61 -8.47 -1.49
N SER A 800 0.39 -7.18 -1.63
CA SER A 800 -0.50 -6.63 -2.65
C SER A 800 0.04 -6.78 -4.09
N GLY A 801 1.30 -7.23 -4.23
CA GLY A 801 1.97 -7.32 -5.51
C GLY A 801 2.45 -5.98 -6.05
N PHE A 802 2.58 -4.99 -5.16
CA PHE A 802 3.11 -3.68 -5.50
C PHE A 802 3.98 -3.15 -4.37
N THR A 803 5.24 -2.89 -4.65
CA THR A 803 6.14 -2.20 -3.72
C THR A 803 6.84 -1.06 -4.45
N LEU A 804 7.21 -0.04 -3.69
CA LEU A 804 8.15 1.00 -4.11
C LEU A 804 9.46 0.92 -3.35
N ASN A 805 9.67 -0.14 -2.63
CA ASN A 805 10.95 -0.48 -2.04
C ASN A 805 11.75 -1.32 -3.05
N TRP A 806 12.83 -0.76 -3.54
CA TRP A 806 13.84 -1.44 -4.37
C TRP A 806 15.19 -1.44 -3.66
N GLY A 807 15.18 -1.67 -2.37
CA GLY A 807 16.35 -1.62 -1.49
C GLY A 807 16.34 -2.76 -0.47
N PRO A 808 16.67 -2.47 0.80
CA PRO A 808 16.82 -3.47 1.84
C PRO A 808 15.51 -4.18 2.18
N ASP A 809 15.63 -5.35 2.79
CA ASP A 809 14.50 -6.07 3.38
C ASP A 809 14.01 -5.33 4.63
N THR A 810 12.89 -4.65 4.50
CA THR A 810 12.29 -3.84 5.58
C THR A 810 11.68 -4.67 6.70
N SER A 811 11.61 -5.99 6.56
CA SER A 811 11.20 -6.90 7.63
C SER A 811 12.32 -7.17 8.65
N GLU A 812 13.57 -6.83 8.32
CA GLU A 812 14.70 -6.97 9.24
C GLU A 812 14.72 -5.83 10.25
N VAL A 813 15.12 -6.15 11.50
CA VAL A 813 15.29 -5.13 12.54
C VAL A 813 16.46 -4.23 12.20
N SER A 814 16.23 -2.93 12.28
CA SER A 814 17.22 -1.90 11.95
C SER A 814 17.66 -1.16 13.21
N ASP A 815 18.96 -0.91 13.30
CA ASP A 815 19.54 -0.05 14.33
C ASP A 815 19.07 1.40 14.21
N SER A 816 18.65 1.80 13.02
CA SER A 816 18.19 3.16 12.74
C SER A 816 16.73 3.41 13.12
N ILE A 817 15.96 2.36 13.42
CA ILE A 817 14.58 2.51 13.90
C ILE A 817 14.53 2.19 15.40
N VAL A 818 14.63 3.23 16.20
CA VAL A 818 14.45 3.13 17.65
C VAL A 818 13.17 3.85 18.05
N TYR A 819 12.22 3.10 18.61
CA TYR A 819 10.96 3.64 19.11
C TYR A 819 10.74 3.09 20.53
N ASP A 820 10.51 4.00 21.49
CA ASP A 820 10.39 3.70 22.92
C ASP A 820 11.54 2.83 23.48
N GLY A 821 12.78 3.14 23.07
CA GLY A 821 13.98 2.45 23.52
C GLY A 821 14.18 1.05 22.95
N LYS A 822 13.35 0.62 22.02
CA LYS A 822 13.46 -0.68 21.34
C LYS A 822 13.80 -0.49 19.85
N LYS A 823 14.57 -1.41 19.31
CA LYS A 823 14.85 -1.49 17.87
C LYS A 823 13.69 -2.17 17.15
N TRP A 824 13.33 -1.66 16.00
CA TRP A 824 12.23 -2.15 15.19
C TRP A 824 12.68 -2.46 13.76
N SER A 825 11.95 -3.36 13.12
CA SER A 825 11.91 -3.40 11.66
C SER A 825 10.93 -2.30 11.17
N TYR A 826 11.13 -1.82 9.95
CA TYR A 826 10.20 -0.89 9.33
C TYR A 826 8.78 -1.49 9.27
N ASP A 827 8.67 -2.73 8.76
CA ASP A 827 7.40 -3.45 8.67
C ASP A 827 6.75 -3.64 10.03
N GLY A 828 7.55 -3.95 11.06
CA GLY A 828 7.08 -4.14 12.42
C GLY A 828 6.52 -2.84 13.03
N LEU A 829 7.23 -1.73 12.90
CA LEU A 829 6.76 -0.44 13.42
C LEU A 829 5.54 0.07 12.66
N TRP A 830 5.54 -0.03 11.32
CA TRP A 830 4.37 0.32 10.52
C TRP A 830 3.13 -0.49 10.93
N LYS A 831 3.30 -1.81 11.08
CA LYS A 831 2.24 -2.73 11.49
C LYS A 831 1.73 -2.39 12.90
N ALA A 832 2.63 -2.12 13.83
CA ALA A 832 2.26 -1.69 15.18
C ALA A 832 1.47 -0.36 15.16
N GLY A 833 1.90 0.61 14.36
CA GLY A 833 1.22 1.88 14.21
C GLY A 833 -0.16 1.79 13.55
N THR A 834 -0.36 0.83 12.66
CA THR A 834 -1.66 0.63 11.98
C THR A 834 -2.62 -0.27 12.72
N THR A 835 -2.14 -1.04 13.71
CA THR A 835 -2.96 -1.97 14.48
C THR A 835 -3.57 -1.26 15.68
N VAL A 836 -4.87 -1.38 15.86
CA VAL A 836 -5.55 -0.91 17.08
C VAL A 836 -5.42 -1.98 18.13
N ALA A 837 -4.90 -1.61 19.31
CA ALA A 837 -4.74 -2.53 20.43
C ALA A 837 -3.78 -3.66 20.14
N ALA A 838 -2.62 -3.63 20.52
CA ALA A 838 -1.65 -4.73 20.69
C ALA A 838 -2.00 -6.08 20.01
N LEU A 839 -2.91 -6.06 19.02
CA LEU A 839 -3.30 -7.24 18.25
C LEU A 839 -2.32 -7.40 17.09
N ASP A 840 -1.44 -8.31 17.27
CA ASP A 840 -0.63 -8.86 16.22
C ASP A 840 -1.53 -9.65 15.25
N ASN A 841 -1.36 -9.46 13.94
CA ASN A 841 -2.01 -10.34 12.97
C ASN A 841 -1.63 -11.81 13.20
N GLU A 842 -0.43 -12.06 13.76
CA GLU A 842 -0.02 -13.39 14.22
C GLU A 842 -0.63 -13.74 15.58
N GLY A 843 -0.89 -12.78 16.44
CA GLY A 843 -1.49 -12.97 17.75
C GLY A 843 -2.94 -13.38 17.71
N ARG A 844 -3.62 -13.12 16.61
CA ARG A 844 -4.99 -13.60 16.37
C ARG A 844 -5.05 -15.05 15.90
N LEU A 845 -3.93 -15.60 15.50
CA LEU A 845 -3.86 -17.00 15.08
C LEU A 845 -3.76 -17.91 16.29
N ALA A 846 -4.70 -18.83 16.41
CA ALA A 846 -4.54 -19.95 17.32
C ALA A 846 -3.33 -20.77 16.90
N GLN A 847 -2.41 -20.97 17.81
CA GLN A 847 -1.30 -21.91 17.60
C GLN A 847 -1.70 -23.29 18.00
N ILE A 848 -1.65 -24.22 17.08
CA ILE A 848 -1.79 -25.62 17.39
C ILE A 848 -0.45 -26.11 17.93
N LYS A 849 -0.41 -26.39 19.21
CA LYS A 849 0.74 -27.02 19.86
C LYS A 849 0.41 -28.46 20.13
N ASN A 850 1.36 -29.28 19.92
CA ASN A 850 1.27 -30.64 20.36
C ASN A 850 1.38 -30.75 21.90
N VAL A 851 0.49 -31.48 22.49
CA VAL A 851 0.32 -31.53 23.96
C VAL A 851 1.26 -32.54 24.64
N SER A 852 1.96 -33.35 23.94
CA SER A 852 2.84 -34.35 24.57
C SER A 852 3.86 -34.95 23.62
N ASN A 853 4.81 -35.62 24.21
CA ASN A 853 6.04 -36.25 23.78
C ASN A 853 6.01 -37.09 22.48
N GLY A 854 5.25 -36.67 21.50
CA GLY A 854 5.15 -37.36 20.23
C GLY A 854 6.19 -36.88 19.22
N GLY A 855 6.03 -37.32 18.01
CA GLY A 855 6.87 -36.89 16.90
C GLY A 855 6.75 -35.39 16.60
N THR A 856 7.55 -34.94 15.68
CA THR A 856 7.51 -33.58 15.17
C THR A 856 7.13 -33.64 13.71
N THR A 857 6.16 -32.79 13.29
CA THR A 857 5.82 -32.64 11.90
C THR A 857 6.95 -31.98 11.12
N LYS A 858 6.93 -32.00 9.79
CA LYS A 858 7.95 -31.35 8.94
C LYS A 858 8.07 -29.85 9.16
N ASP A 859 7.03 -29.22 9.65
CA ASP A 859 6.99 -27.78 9.97
C ASP A 859 7.36 -27.50 11.45
N GLY A 860 7.95 -28.46 12.15
CA GLY A 860 8.49 -28.31 13.49
C GLY A 860 7.47 -28.44 14.63
N ARG A 861 6.22 -28.76 14.33
CA ARG A 861 5.18 -28.93 15.37
C ARG A 861 5.25 -30.35 15.97
N LYS A 862 5.23 -30.42 17.28
CA LYS A 862 5.26 -31.70 18.01
C LYS A 862 3.83 -32.24 18.15
N TYR A 863 3.64 -33.51 18.00
CA TYR A 863 2.39 -34.22 18.23
C TYR A 863 2.58 -35.45 19.10
N GLN A 864 1.51 -35.87 19.76
CA GLN A 864 1.54 -37.06 20.63
C GLN A 864 1.68 -38.34 19.80
N SER A 865 2.38 -39.31 20.34
CA SER A 865 2.39 -40.67 19.83
C SER A 865 0.95 -41.21 19.71
N ILE A 866 0.59 -41.72 18.55
CA ILE A 866 -0.74 -42.20 18.30
C ILE A 866 -0.82 -43.67 18.64
N ASP A 867 -1.85 -44.01 19.39
CA ASP A 867 -2.34 -45.36 19.37
C ASP A 867 -2.98 -45.61 17.99
N LYS A 868 -2.27 -46.33 17.15
CA LYS A 868 -2.73 -46.65 15.79
C LYS A 868 -4.08 -47.34 15.75
N THR A 869 -4.49 -47.94 16.86
CA THR A 869 -5.78 -48.62 16.99
C THR A 869 -6.90 -47.64 17.28
N LYS A 870 -6.61 -46.53 17.96
CA LYS A 870 -7.59 -45.51 18.35
C LYS A 870 -7.58 -44.27 17.46
N ARG A 871 -6.53 -44.09 16.67
CA ARG A 871 -6.32 -42.91 15.78
C ARG A 871 -6.62 -41.58 16.46
N ALA A 872 -6.27 -41.47 17.72
CA ALA A 872 -6.48 -40.26 18.49
C ALA A 872 -5.20 -39.45 18.52
N VAL A 873 -5.33 -38.17 18.26
CA VAL A 873 -4.28 -37.17 18.41
C VAL A 873 -4.81 -36.07 19.31
N THR A 874 -3.98 -35.63 20.22
CA THR A 874 -4.33 -34.52 21.10
C THR A 874 -3.60 -33.28 20.61
N TYR A 875 -4.35 -32.20 20.35
CA TYR A 875 -3.83 -30.90 20.03
C TYR A 875 -4.17 -29.92 21.14
N ALA A 876 -3.23 -29.04 21.47
CA ALA A 876 -3.50 -27.85 22.26
C ALA A 876 -3.53 -26.65 21.34
N LEU A 877 -4.60 -25.91 21.43
CA LEU A 877 -4.75 -24.61 20.79
C LEU A 877 -4.36 -23.55 21.82
N SER A 878 -3.44 -22.69 21.46
CA SER A 878 -3.10 -21.51 22.25
C SER A 878 -3.20 -20.27 21.37
N PHE A 879 -3.75 -19.22 21.92
CA PHE A 879 -3.88 -17.95 21.26
C PHE A 879 -2.78 -17.01 21.72
N LYS A 880 -2.05 -16.41 20.79
CA LYS A 880 -1.04 -15.40 21.08
C LYS A 880 -1.63 -14.02 21.07
N GLY A 881 -1.09 -13.13 21.86
CA GLY A 881 -1.42 -11.73 21.86
C GLY A 881 -2.63 -11.32 22.70
N PHE A 882 -3.26 -12.26 23.37
CA PHE A 882 -4.44 -12.02 24.21
C PHE A 882 -4.14 -12.11 25.70
N THR A 883 -2.91 -11.84 26.11
CA THR A 883 -2.42 -12.14 27.46
C THR A 883 -3.06 -11.32 28.56
N ASP A 884 -3.63 -10.14 28.27
CA ASP A 884 -3.94 -9.21 29.35
C ASP A 884 -5.33 -8.58 29.32
N ALA A 885 -6.17 -8.88 28.38
CA ALA A 885 -7.26 -7.95 28.14
C ALA A 885 -8.67 -8.46 28.42
N GLY A 886 -8.80 -9.57 29.11
CA GLY A 886 -10.12 -10.19 29.23
C GLY A 886 -10.70 -10.56 27.87
N ALA A 887 -9.83 -10.90 26.95
CA ALA A 887 -10.23 -11.41 25.66
C ALA A 887 -10.97 -12.73 25.84
N VAL A 888 -12.15 -12.85 25.28
CA VAL A 888 -13.02 -14.01 25.40
C VAL A 888 -13.32 -14.52 23.99
N ILE A 889 -13.14 -15.81 23.77
CA ILE A 889 -13.62 -16.44 22.56
C ILE A 889 -15.16 -16.40 22.60
N LYS A 890 -15.71 -15.64 21.68
CA LYS A 890 -17.16 -15.48 21.57
C LYS A 890 -17.83 -16.73 21.03
N GLU A 891 -17.22 -17.30 20.02
CA GLU A 891 -17.71 -18.50 19.37
C GLU A 891 -16.57 -19.26 18.70
N LEU A 892 -16.59 -20.58 18.81
CA LEU A 892 -15.66 -21.49 18.18
C LEU A 892 -16.44 -22.37 17.20
N PHE A 893 -16.03 -22.39 15.94
CA PHE A 893 -16.62 -23.24 14.91
C PHE A 893 -15.63 -24.32 14.49
N ILE A 894 -16.14 -25.53 14.32
CA ILE A 894 -15.37 -26.67 13.83
C ILE A 894 -16.10 -27.25 12.64
N THR A 895 -15.42 -27.32 11.52
CA THR A 895 -15.97 -27.92 10.30
C THR A 895 -15.29 -29.25 10.02
N VAL A 896 -16.10 -30.27 9.84
CA VAL A 896 -15.67 -31.61 9.44
C VAL A 896 -16.47 -32.00 8.20
N GLY A 897 -15.77 -32.16 7.07
CA GLY A 897 -16.45 -32.35 5.80
C GLY A 897 -17.32 -31.13 5.43
N SER A 898 -18.61 -31.37 5.25
CA SER A 898 -19.60 -30.31 4.94
C SER A 898 -20.33 -29.77 6.16
N LYS A 899 -20.11 -30.31 7.35
CA LYS A 899 -20.86 -29.98 8.56
C LYS A 899 -20.06 -29.11 9.50
N THR A 900 -20.67 -28.02 9.96
CA THR A 900 -20.06 -27.06 10.90
C THR A 900 -20.77 -27.12 12.25
N TYR A 901 -20.03 -27.21 13.32
CA TYR A 901 -20.46 -27.20 14.69
C TYR A 901 -19.96 -25.93 15.37
N SER A 902 -20.76 -25.36 16.26
CA SER A 902 -20.35 -24.16 17.01
C SER A 902 -20.51 -24.36 18.51
N THR A 903 -19.87 -23.51 19.30
CA THR A 903 -20.06 -23.49 20.76
C THR A 903 -21.52 -23.24 21.12
N ALA A 904 -22.23 -22.40 20.35
CA ALA A 904 -23.64 -22.13 20.51
C ALA A 904 -24.49 -23.40 20.24
N SER A 905 -24.24 -24.06 19.10
CA SER A 905 -25.00 -25.29 18.75
C SER A 905 -24.73 -26.44 19.69
N LEU A 906 -23.55 -26.50 20.31
CA LEU A 906 -23.18 -27.55 21.27
C LEU A 906 -23.69 -27.27 22.69
N SER A 907 -23.89 -26.00 23.04
CA SER A 907 -24.33 -25.61 24.38
C SER A 907 -25.87 -25.67 24.53
N GLU A 908 -26.59 -25.44 23.45
CA GLU A 908 -28.06 -25.23 23.53
C GLU A 908 -28.91 -26.46 23.47
N THR A 909 -28.42 -27.65 23.02
CA THR A 909 -29.29 -28.78 23.04
C THR A 909 -29.07 -29.93 22.18
N GLY A 910 -28.13 -29.87 21.37
CA GLY A 910 -28.04 -30.90 20.37
C GLY A 910 -27.45 -32.18 20.91
N ALA A 911 -28.24 -33.03 21.50
CA ALA A 911 -27.78 -34.37 21.87
C ALA A 911 -27.11 -35.09 20.68
N THR A 912 -27.59 -34.84 19.47
CA THR A 912 -27.01 -35.41 18.24
C THR A 912 -25.68 -34.75 17.89
N ASP A 913 -25.61 -33.42 17.86
CA ASP A 913 -24.39 -32.67 17.52
C ASP A 913 -23.32 -32.89 18.59
N LYS A 914 -23.71 -32.90 19.84
CA LYS A 914 -22.78 -33.21 20.95
C LYS A 914 -22.24 -34.63 20.86
N ALA A 915 -23.05 -35.61 20.52
CA ALA A 915 -22.60 -36.99 20.33
C ALA A 915 -21.63 -37.12 19.14
N GLU A 916 -21.91 -36.46 18.02
CA GLU A 916 -21.01 -36.43 16.86
C GLU A 916 -19.69 -35.77 17.18
N VAL A 917 -19.70 -34.61 17.81
CA VAL A 917 -18.46 -33.91 18.18
C VAL A 917 -17.69 -34.71 19.25
N THR A 918 -18.38 -35.34 20.18
CA THR A 918 -17.73 -36.25 21.15
C THR A 918 -17.09 -37.45 20.47
N ALA A 919 -17.69 -37.99 19.44
CA ALA A 919 -17.11 -39.10 18.67
C ALA A 919 -15.85 -38.67 17.90
N ILE A 920 -15.80 -37.42 17.42
CA ILE A 920 -14.66 -36.87 16.69
C ILE A 920 -13.57 -36.40 17.63
N PHE A 921 -13.90 -35.65 18.66
CA PHE A 921 -12.94 -34.92 19.50
C PHE A 921 -12.84 -35.42 20.95
N GLY A 922 -13.70 -36.32 21.37
CA GLY A 922 -13.80 -36.78 22.75
C GLY A 922 -14.48 -35.77 23.69
N GLU A 923 -14.80 -36.18 24.89
CA GLU A 923 -15.47 -35.32 25.88
C GLU A 923 -14.66 -34.10 26.26
N GLN A 924 -13.35 -34.25 26.38
CA GLN A 924 -12.45 -33.13 26.67
C GLN A 924 -12.44 -32.11 25.52
N GLY A 925 -12.49 -32.57 24.28
CA GLY A 925 -12.56 -31.68 23.12
C GLY A 925 -13.89 -30.90 23.10
N VAL A 926 -15.03 -31.57 23.40
CA VAL A 926 -16.32 -30.86 23.51
C VAL A 926 -16.29 -29.83 24.62
N HIS A 927 -15.76 -30.16 25.78
CA HIS A 927 -15.62 -29.20 26.88
C HIS A 927 -14.73 -28.02 26.49
N ALA A 928 -13.60 -28.28 25.84
CA ALA A 928 -12.71 -27.24 25.37
C ALA A 928 -13.37 -26.29 24.35
N ILE A 929 -14.18 -26.84 23.44
CA ILE A 929 -14.92 -26.04 22.46
C ILE A 929 -15.98 -25.17 23.14
N THR A 930 -16.75 -25.73 24.07
CA THR A 930 -17.84 -25.01 24.76
C THR A 930 -17.34 -24.01 25.81
N SER A 931 -16.15 -24.19 26.33
CA SER A 931 -15.54 -23.37 27.39
C SER A 931 -14.35 -22.55 26.88
N ALA A 932 -14.22 -22.37 25.58
CA ALA A 932 -13.08 -21.73 24.99
C ALA A 932 -12.88 -20.30 25.52
N ASN A 933 -11.64 -20.06 25.95
CA ASN A 933 -11.16 -18.75 26.40
C ASN A 933 -9.77 -18.53 25.79
N PRO A 934 -9.45 -17.36 25.23
CA PRO A 934 -8.15 -17.10 24.59
C PRO A 934 -6.96 -17.27 25.53
N ASN A 935 -7.18 -17.19 26.82
CA ASN A 935 -6.16 -17.43 27.85
C ASN A 935 -6.03 -18.89 28.24
N LEU A 936 -6.88 -19.78 27.74
CA LEU A 936 -6.83 -21.21 28.01
C LEU A 936 -6.31 -21.98 26.79
N ASN A 937 -5.57 -23.04 27.09
CA ASN A 937 -5.23 -24.02 26.06
C ASN A 937 -6.46 -24.89 25.77
N VAL A 938 -6.92 -24.84 24.54
CA VAL A 938 -8.02 -25.71 24.08
C VAL A 938 -7.40 -27.03 23.62
N THR A 939 -7.83 -28.11 24.23
CA THR A 939 -7.34 -29.45 23.90
C THR A 939 -8.38 -30.21 23.08
N LEU A 940 -7.97 -30.61 21.87
CA LEU A 940 -8.78 -31.42 20.97
C LEU A 940 -8.20 -32.83 20.92
N THR A 941 -9.04 -33.83 21.08
CA THR A 941 -8.68 -35.25 21.00
C THR A 941 -9.50 -35.94 19.90
N ASN A 942 -9.00 -37.04 19.36
CA ASN A 942 -9.68 -37.86 18.34
C ASN A 942 -9.97 -37.11 17.01
N VAL A 943 -9.07 -36.29 16.60
CA VAL A 943 -9.26 -35.41 15.42
C VAL A 943 -9.07 -36.17 14.11
N CYS A 944 -9.69 -37.31 13.93
CA CYS A 944 -9.53 -38.12 12.73
C CYS A 944 -10.86 -38.63 12.22
N ASN A 945 -11.28 -38.14 11.08
CA ASN A 945 -12.29 -38.80 10.28
C ASN A 945 -11.67 -39.78 9.28
N LYS A 946 -12.37 -40.86 9.01
CA LYS A 946 -11.95 -41.90 8.10
C LYS A 946 -12.94 -42.08 6.97
N ASP A 947 -12.40 -42.43 5.78
CA ASP A 947 -13.17 -43.18 4.80
C ASP A 947 -13.22 -44.67 5.18
N ASP A 948 -13.99 -45.45 4.41
CA ASP A 948 -14.11 -46.91 4.61
C ASP A 948 -12.77 -47.66 4.48
N ASP A 949 -11.82 -47.09 3.77
CA ASP A 949 -10.44 -47.60 3.63
C ASP A 949 -9.51 -47.12 4.73
N GLY A 950 -10.02 -46.36 5.67
CA GLY A 950 -9.28 -45.80 6.79
C GLY A 950 -8.42 -44.60 6.43
N ASN A 951 -8.64 -43.95 5.29
CA ASN A 951 -7.95 -42.69 4.90
C ASN A 951 -8.69 -41.48 5.46
N ASN A 952 -7.94 -40.45 5.83
CA ASN A 952 -8.56 -39.20 6.22
C ASN A 952 -9.04 -38.47 4.95
N THR A 953 -10.36 -38.41 4.81
CA THR A 953 -10.99 -37.76 3.68
C THR A 953 -11.39 -36.33 3.99
N ASP A 954 -11.58 -36.00 5.26
CA ASP A 954 -12.11 -34.71 5.66
C ASP A 954 -11.04 -33.79 6.20
N GLN A 955 -11.02 -32.57 5.68
CA GLN A 955 -10.26 -31.47 6.23
C GLN A 955 -10.97 -30.98 7.48
N ILE A 956 -10.31 -31.03 8.63
CA ILE A 956 -10.84 -30.40 9.84
C ILE A 956 -10.42 -28.93 9.83
N VAL A 957 -11.42 -28.08 9.85
CA VAL A 957 -11.26 -26.64 9.87
C VAL A 957 -11.80 -26.13 11.20
N LEU A 958 -10.92 -25.46 11.94
CA LEU A 958 -11.28 -24.78 13.17
C LEU A 958 -11.41 -23.30 12.89
N THR A 959 -12.62 -22.77 13.00
CA THR A 959 -12.87 -21.33 12.93
C THR A 959 -13.06 -20.79 14.33
N VAL A 960 -12.28 -19.80 14.70
CA VAL A 960 -12.32 -19.16 16.01
C VAL A 960 -12.86 -17.75 15.84
N SER A 961 -14.05 -17.50 16.35
CA SER A 961 -14.56 -16.16 16.54
C SER A 961 -14.34 -15.72 17.98
N TYR A 962 -13.79 -14.53 18.16
CA TYR A 962 -13.47 -14.02 19.47
C TYR A 962 -13.79 -12.54 19.60
N SER A 963 -14.00 -12.10 20.83
CA SER A 963 -14.22 -10.71 21.17
C SER A 963 -13.21 -10.31 22.24
N ILE A 964 -12.54 -9.21 22.04
CA ILE A 964 -11.66 -8.59 23.02
C ILE A 964 -12.11 -7.17 23.30
N THR A 965 -11.87 -6.71 24.52
CA THR A 965 -12.19 -5.33 24.91
C THR A 965 -10.90 -4.54 25.01
N VAL A 966 -10.81 -3.45 24.26
CA VAL A 966 -9.70 -2.52 24.30
C VAL A 966 -10.21 -1.12 24.55
N ASN A 967 -9.77 -0.50 25.62
CA ASN A 967 -10.25 0.82 26.03
C ASN A 967 -11.79 0.90 26.13
N GLY A 968 -12.43 -0.16 26.57
CA GLY A 968 -13.89 -0.25 26.69
C GLY A 968 -14.63 -0.58 25.39
N ILE A 969 -13.91 -0.87 24.30
CA ILE A 969 -14.50 -1.19 22.99
C ILE A 969 -14.32 -2.67 22.71
N ALA A 970 -15.40 -3.37 22.38
CA ALA A 970 -15.35 -4.76 21.94
C ALA A 970 -14.87 -4.85 20.49
N ILE A 971 -13.89 -5.70 20.25
CA ILE A 971 -13.38 -6.07 18.93
C ILE A 971 -13.69 -7.54 18.69
N ASP A 972 -14.43 -7.84 17.63
CA ASP A 972 -14.70 -9.22 17.22
C ASP A 972 -13.82 -9.57 16.02
N SER A 973 -13.34 -10.79 15.97
CA SER A 973 -12.55 -11.29 14.86
C SER A 973 -12.82 -12.78 14.62
N GLU A 974 -12.37 -13.27 13.47
CA GLU A 974 -12.54 -14.66 13.07
C GLU A 974 -11.23 -15.16 12.45
N GLU A 975 -10.77 -16.32 12.89
CA GLU A 975 -9.60 -17.00 12.36
C GLU A 975 -9.93 -18.44 12.00
N THR A 976 -9.43 -18.90 10.87
CA THR A 976 -9.64 -20.27 10.41
C THR A 976 -8.33 -21.04 10.37
N ILE A 977 -8.32 -22.20 11.03
CA ILE A 977 -7.15 -23.05 11.14
C ILE A 977 -7.46 -24.42 10.53
N LYS A 978 -6.62 -24.85 9.60
CA LYS A 978 -6.77 -26.15 8.94
C LYS A 978 -5.89 -27.18 9.66
N LEU A 979 -6.50 -28.25 10.11
CA LEU A 979 -5.86 -29.34 10.84
C LEU A 979 -5.40 -30.52 9.95
N GLN A 980 -5.74 -30.51 8.67
CA GLN A 980 -5.48 -31.61 7.74
C GLN A 980 -4.01 -32.03 7.68
N SER A 981 -3.08 -31.08 7.72
CA SER A 981 -1.64 -31.38 7.69
C SER A 981 -1.16 -32.20 8.89
N TYR A 982 -1.82 -32.05 10.03
CA TYR A 982 -1.50 -32.82 11.23
C TYR A 982 -2.02 -34.24 11.17
N ILE A 983 -3.22 -34.40 10.65
CA ILE A 983 -3.85 -35.70 10.45
C ILE A 983 -3.04 -36.54 9.46
N SER A 984 -2.58 -35.93 8.36
CA SER A 984 -1.74 -36.61 7.37
C SER A 984 -0.37 -37.02 7.93
N ALA A 985 0.23 -36.21 8.81
CA ALA A 985 1.51 -36.53 9.43
C ALA A 985 1.41 -37.73 10.41
N VAL A 986 0.23 -37.92 10.96
CA VAL A 986 -0.06 -38.99 11.95
C VAL A 986 -0.24 -40.36 11.30
N LYS A 987 -0.61 -40.41 10.04
CA LYS A 987 -0.79 -41.65 9.29
C LYS A 987 0.51 -42.38 8.91
N LYS A 988 1.61 -41.68 8.90
CA LYS A 988 2.93 -42.21 8.52
C LYS A 988 3.68 -42.69 9.77
#